data_16fef5212156c1f71f9ab3d4280c95d3
#
_entry.id   16fef5212156c1f71f9ab3d4280c95d3
#
_cell.length_a   1.000
_cell.length_b   1.000
_cell.length_c   1.000
_cell.angle_alpha   90.00
_cell.angle_beta   90.00
_cell.angle_gamma   90.00
#
_symmetry.space_group_name_H-M   'P 1'
#
loop_
_entity.id
_entity.type
_entity.pdbx_description
1 polymer ?
#
loop_
_entity_poly.entity_id
_entity_poly.type
_entity_poly.pdbx_seq_one_letter_code
_entity_poly.pdbx_strand_id
1 'polypeptide(L)'
;MKNVRTASLLIVSFLLGLFTVSLMIGCSSDSGDDGGNNAPAVDGGHDADGHDHGEGEGHDHDGEDHGDEGEDHDHDGEDHGDDAGDDAGDDAGDTSQSDAAAHTVEWAQWGGSSSRNNVPVGFNIPIEFDVGDFNRETGEWVAGSGTNIRWVSRVGSQTYGNPVVADGKVFVGTNNSGGYLARYPSSVDLGCLLCFDEATGELLWQHSNEKLPTGRVHDWPLQGICSAPLIEGDRVWFVTSRGTVVCVDSAGYRDGKDDGPVRAPLARLFDIRKGENPETDTFAPAVEALNNGEVNDTLRAAAAKAGFELSEEVAIEADAEKKQWTLSASVDGHDRQVVVKTIGPKLSVFKIVTTDDVLEADTIWEYDMMGQLEVSQHNMCSCSVTALGDILFVNTSNGLDETHINLPSPDAPSFIAMDKNTGEVLWTDDSPGANILHGQWSSPMVAEFEGVPQVIFAGGDGWVYSFKADAGADGVPELLWKFDANPKESKWILGGRGTRNNIIATPVAYDGLVYVAVGQDPEHGEGVGHLWCIDPNKHGDVSPQLAIDVASGDVIAHQRLQAVIEDDGQVARDNENSAVVWHYSEHDQDGDGDISFEETMHRSCGTVAIKDDVLYIADFSGLFHCLNAKTGEPYFTYDMFAAAWGSPLIVDGHVYIGDEDGDIAIFDFGPENKEPIDELNMRNSVYSTPIVSNNTLYICNKTHLFAIAALEEADQAADQAADQAADDAGE
;
A
#
# COMPACT_ATOMS: atom_id res chain seq x y z
N MET A 1 -39.75 47.17 20.74
CA MET A 1 -38.62 47.11 21.70
C MET A 1 -39.17 46.60 23.04
N LYS A 2 -38.54 45.61 23.63
CA LYS A 2 -38.88 44.86 24.84
C LYS A 2 -39.88 43.70 24.59
N ASN A 3 -39.35 42.51 24.87
CA ASN A 3 -39.95 41.20 25.11
C ASN A 3 -39.66 40.15 24.02
N VAL A 4 -38.40 39.71 23.96
CA VAL A 4 -38.00 38.33 23.59
C VAL A 4 -36.67 38.07 24.29
N ARG A 5 -36.68 37.68 25.56
CA ARG A 5 -35.55 37.07 26.31
C ARG A 5 -36.13 36.51 27.61
N THR A 6 -36.73 35.33 27.57
CA THR A 6 -36.96 34.48 28.75
C THR A 6 -37.66 33.19 28.33
N ALA A 7 -36.99 32.36 27.54
CA ALA A 7 -37.50 30.99 27.28
C ALA A 7 -36.35 29.96 27.00
N SER A 8 -35.09 30.29 27.26
CA SER A 8 -33.96 29.36 26.93
C SER A 8 -33.13 28.96 28.17
N LEU A 9 -33.69 29.04 29.37
CA LEU A 9 -32.94 28.72 30.59
C LEU A 9 -33.59 27.62 31.48
N LEU A 10 -34.47 26.81 30.95
CA LEU A 10 -35.17 25.77 31.74
C LEU A 10 -35.06 24.34 31.20
N ILE A 11 -34.23 24.09 30.19
CA ILE A 11 -34.00 22.72 29.63
C ILE A 11 -32.60 22.15 29.98
N VAL A 12 -31.68 22.96 30.47
CA VAL A 12 -30.32 22.50 30.83
C VAL A 12 -30.20 21.89 32.24
N SER A 13 -31.23 22.00 33.08
CA SER A 13 -31.15 21.51 34.48
C SER A 13 -31.73 20.12 34.73
N PHE A 14 -32.14 19.36 33.70
CA PHE A 14 -32.73 18.04 33.88
C PHE A 14 -31.91 16.86 33.33
N LEU A 15 -30.72 17.11 32.78
CA LEU A 15 -29.85 16.07 32.26
C LEU A 15 -28.51 15.89 32.99
N LEU A 16 -28.35 16.56 34.16
CA LEU A 16 -27.15 16.40 35.01
C LEU A 16 -27.39 15.57 36.30
N GLY A 17 -28.44 14.81 36.36
CA GLY A 17 -28.90 14.10 37.58
C GLY A 17 -28.76 12.57 37.57
N LEU A 18 -28.10 11.95 36.59
CA LEU A 18 -28.10 10.47 36.48
C LEU A 18 -26.72 9.79 36.25
N PHE A 19 -25.62 10.47 36.60
CA PHE A 19 -24.27 9.86 36.49
C PHE A 19 -23.43 10.04 37.76
N THR A 20 -23.98 9.74 38.92
CA THR A 20 -23.18 9.60 40.15
C THR A 20 -23.77 8.55 41.08
N VAL A 21 -23.67 7.27 40.74
CA VAL A 21 -23.64 6.15 41.71
C VAL A 21 -22.99 4.96 41.01
N SER A 22 -21.72 4.77 41.19
CA SER A 22 -21.01 3.48 41.26
C SER A 22 -19.50 3.71 41.30
N LEU A 23 -19.04 4.15 42.48
CA LEU A 23 -17.62 3.99 42.85
C LEU A 23 -17.56 4.00 44.36
N MET A 24 -17.67 2.84 44.98
CA MET A 24 -17.09 2.51 46.30
C MET A 24 -17.38 1.05 46.66
N ILE A 25 -16.33 0.33 46.94
CA ILE A 25 -16.14 -0.93 47.69
C ILE A 25 -15.13 -1.77 46.90
N GLY A 26 -13.94 -2.12 47.34
CA GLY A 26 -13.26 -1.90 48.62
C GLY A 26 -11.93 -2.65 48.53
N CYS A 27 -10.91 -2.09 49.15
CA CYS A 27 -9.63 -2.73 49.38
C CYS A 27 -9.77 -3.86 50.39
N SER A 28 -9.07 -4.98 50.18
CA SER A 28 -8.33 -5.63 51.25
C SER A 28 -7.25 -6.58 50.71
N SER A 29 -6.10 -6.41 51.28
CA SER A 29 -4.86 -7.18 51.24
C SER A 29 -5.04 -8.66 51.56
N ASP A 30 -4.30 -9.57 50.90
CA ASP A 30 -3.25 -10.29 51.64
C ASP A 30 -2.35 -11.11 50.71
N SER A 31 -1.15 -11.28 51.20
CA SER A 31 0.07 -11.89 50.72
C SER A 31 0.01 -13.40 50.42
N GLY A 32 0.86 -13.88 49.47
CA GLY A 32 1.26 -15.29 49.37
C GLY A 32 2.04 -15.61 48.12
N ASP A 33 3.32 -15.81 48.33
CA ASP A 33 4.37 -16.35 47.46
C ASP A 33 3.98 -17.65 46.71
N ASP A 34 4.29 -17.82 45.46
CA ASP A 34 5.22 -18.85 44.93
C ASP A 34 5.24 -18.91 43.41
N GLY A 35 6.42 -19.22 42.91
CA GLY A 35 6.90 -19.12 41.57
C GLY A 35 6.26 -20.03 40.51
N GLY A 36 6.38 -19.61 39.28
CA GLY A 36 6.08 -20.43 38.08
C GLY A 36 6.11 -19.63 36.79
N ASN A 37 7.20 -19.73 36.09
CA ASN A 37 7.39 -19.26 34.72
C ASN A 37 6.25 -19.74 33.80
N ASN A 38 5.59 -18.81 33.15
CA ASN A 38 5.04 -19.03 31.81
C ASN A 38 4.76 -17.66 31.16
N ALA A 39 5.38 -17.44 30.03
CA ALA A 39 5.09 -16.31 29.17
C ALA A 39 3.66 -16.40 28.60
N PRO A 40 2.90 -15.31 28.56
CA PRO A 40 1.60 -15.35 27.90
C PRO A 40 1.76 -15.18 26.40
N ALA A 41 1.18 -16.12 25.65
CA ALA A 41 0.84 -15.93 24.25
C ALA A 41 -0.17 -14.77 24.15
N VAL A 42 0.08 -13.87 23.24
CA VAL A 42 -0.86 -12.79 22.89
C VAL A 42 -1.86 -13.38 21.92
N ASP A 43 -3.04 -13.69 22.42
CA ASP A 43 -4.19 -14.11 21.64
C ASP A 43 -4.91 -12.84 21.15
N GLY A 44 -4.90 -12.62 19.85
CA GLY A 44 -5.68 -11.58 19.19
C GLY A 44 -7.09 -12.10 18.96
N GLY A 45 -7.97 -11.92 19.93
CA GLY A 45 -9.36 -12.29 19.79
C GLY A 45 -10.14 -11.28 18.97
N HIS A 46 -10.59 -11.68 17.80
CA HIS A 46 -11.73 -11.10 17.13
C HIS A 46 -12.99 -11.67 17.77
N ASP A 47 -13.82 -10.81 18.37
CA ASP A 47 -15.17 -11.17 18.80
C ASP A 47 -16.05 -11.26 17.53
N ALA A 48 -16.20 -12.45 16.99
CA ALA A 48 -17.26 -12.77 16.04
C ALA A 48 -18.44 -13.34 16.84
N ASP A 49 -19.55 -12.64 16.83
CA ASP A 49 -20.81 -13.09 17.37
C ASP A 49 -21.31 -14.32 16.59
N GLY A 50 -21.39 -15.44 17.29
CA GLY A 50 -21.86 -16.69 16.74
C GLY A 50 -23.36 -16.65 16.40
N HIS A 51 -23.67 -17.02 15.17
CA HIS A 51 -25.01 -17.46 14.79
C HIS A 51 -25.10 -18.98 14.87
N ASP A 52 -25.94 -19.41 15.79
CA ASP A 52 -26.41 -20.76 16.02
C ASP A 52 -27.31 -21.20 14.86
N HIS A 53 -26.89 -22.16 14.04
CA HIS A 53 -27.76 -22.85 13.09
C HIS A 53 -27.91 -24.32 13.44
N GLY A 54 -29.16 -24.66 13.71
CA GLY A 54 -29.63 -25.93 14.13
C GLY A 54 -29.48 -27.03 13.09
N GLU A 55 -29.45 -28.22 13.62
CA GLU A 55 -29.34 -29.54 13.03
C GLU A 55 -30.34 -29.77 11.90
N GLY A 56 -29.87 -30.25 10.76
CA GLY A 56 -30.68 -30.81 9.66
C GLY A 56 -30.11 -32.13 9.19
N GLU A 57 -30.99 -33.11 9.18
CA GLU A 57 -30.81 -34.54 9.10
C GLU A 57 -30.16 -35.01 7.79
N GLY A 58 -29.33 -36.06 7.90
CA GLY A 58 -28.72 -36.77 6.78
C GLY A 58 -29.71 -37.56 5.91
N HIS A 59 -29.43 -37.64 4.64
CA HIS A 59 -29.99 -38.62 3.73
C HIS A 59 -28.87 -39.35 2.99
N ASP A 60 -28.79 -40.65 3.29
CA ASP A 60 -28.04 -41.63 2.54
C ASP A 60 -28.70 -41.83 1.16
N HIS A 61 -27.94 -41.84 0.09
CA HIS A 61 -28.32 -42.45 -1.16
C HIS A 61 -27.21 -43.34 -1.69
N ASP A 62 -27.61 -44.62 -1.80
CA ASP A 62 -26.89 -45.76 -2.32
C ASP A 62 -26.53 -45.57 -3.80
N GLY A 63 -25.35 -46.11 -4.14
CA GLY A 63 -24.84 -46.16 -5.50
C GLY A 63 -25.55 -47.23 -6.35
N GLU A 64 -25.60 -47.00 -7.64
CA GLU A 64 -25.71 -48.05 -8.64
C GLU A 64 -24.72 -47.80 -9.79
N ASP A 65 -23.96 -48.87 -9.96
CA ASP A 65 -22.95 -49.17 -10.95
C ASP A 65 -23.60 -49.52 -12.30
N HIS A 66 -23.19 -48.90 -13.39
CA HIS A 66 -23.39 -49.43 -14.74
C HIS A 66 -22.18 -49.19 -15.63
N GLY A 67 -21.52 -50.26 -15.92
CA GLY A 67 -20.41 -50.35 -16.85
C GLY A 67 -20.82 -50.38 -18.32
N ASP A 68 -19.82 -50.06 -19.08
CA ASP A 68 -19.36 -50.68 -20.33
C ASP A 68 -20.23 -50.58 -21.59
N GLU A 69 -19.65 -50.02 -22.60
CA GLU A 69 -19.26 -50.64 -23.89
C GLU A 69 -18.76 -49.61 -24.90
N GLY A 70 -17.55 -49.87 -25.41
CA GLY A 70 -16.92 -49.09 -26.46
C GLY A 70 -17.44 -49.43 -27.84
N GLU A 71 -17.23 -48.55 -28.79
CA GLU A 71 -17.12 -48.88 -30.22
C GLU A 71 -16.09 -47.97 -30.91
N ASP A 72 -15.08 -48.66 -31.46
CA ASP A 72 -14.07 -48.16 -32.38
C ASP A 72 -14.72 -47.75 -33.72
N HIS A 73 -14.29 -46.66 -34.30
CA HIS A 73 -14.34 -46.46 -35.74
C HIS A 73 -13.08 -45.78 -36.27
N ASP A 74 -12.25 -46.61 -36.91
CA ASP A 74 -11.27 -46.22 -37.93
C ASP A 74 -11.94 -45.60 -39.16
N HIS A 75 -11.37 -44.57 -39.72
CA HIS A 75 -11.40 -44.31 -41.16
C HIS A 75 -10.16 -43.61 -41.65
N ASP A 76 -9.58 -44.29 -42.59
CA ASP A 76 -8.42 -44.04 -43.43
C ASP A 76 -8.47 -42.75 -44.24
N GLY A 77 -7.27 -42.31 -44.59
CA GLY A 77 -6.86 -41.19 -45.35
C GLY A 77 -7.28 -41.15 -46.82
N GLU A 78 -6.93 -40.09 -47.46
CA GLU A 78 -6.44 -40.05 -48.85
C GLU A 78 -5.70 -38.71 -49.14
N ASP A 79 -4.60 -38.92 -49.75
CA ASP A 79 -3.52 -38.10 -50.30
C ASP A 79 -3.88 -37.51 -51.67
N HIS A 80 -3.46 -36.28 -51.95
CA HIS A 80 -3.15 -35.71 -53.28
C HIS A 80 -2.52 -34.31 -53.04
N GLY A 81 -1.29 -33.97 -53.36
CA GLY A 81 -0.49 -34.23 -54.58
C GLY A 81 -0.33 -32.96 -55.40
N ASP A 82 0.88 -32.38 -55.33
CA ASP A 82 1.63 -31.64 -56.37
C ASP A 82 1.05 -30.33 -57.00
N ASP A 83 1.74 -29.23 -56.91
CA ASP A 83 2.62 -28.83 -58.05
C ASP A 83 3.55 -27.62 -57.68
N ALA A 84 4.71 -27.65 -58.37
CA ALA A 84 5.91 -26.87 -58.15
C ALA A 84 5.90 -25.47 -58.80
N GLY A 85 6.85 -24.65 -58.37
CA GLY A 85 7.29 -23.46 -59.15
C GLY A 85 8.34 -22.63 -58.45
N ASP A 86 9.62 -22.95 -58.73
CA ASP A 86 10.89 -22.24 -58.66
C ASP A 86 10.84 -20.69 -58.56
N ASP A 87 11.70 -20.03 -57.80
CA ASP A 87 13.09 -19.71 -58.19
C ASP A 87 13.83 -18.89 -57.11
N ALA A 88 15.03 -19.40 -56.81
CA ALA A 88 16.32 -18.82 -56.49
C ALA A 88 16.51 -17.50 -55.69
N GLY A 89 17.36 -17.62 -54.69
CA GLY A 89 18.50 -16.75 -54.56
C GLY A 89 18.95 -16.39 -53.16
N ASP A 90 19.94 -17.17 -52.67
CA ASP A 90 21.08 -16.76 -51.81
C ASP A 90 20.95 -15.67 -50.77
N ASP A 91 21.10 -15.95 -49.50
CA ASP A 91 22.40 -15.93 -48.81
C ASP A 91 22.30 -16.50 -47.39
N ALA A 92 23.12 -17.48 -47.10
CA ALA A 92 23.27 -18.06 -45.80
C ALA A 92 24.14 -17.15 -44.94
N GLY A 93 23.53 -16.58 -43.91
CA GLY A 93 24.20 -15.93 -42.80
C GLY A 93 23.66 -16.53 -41.51
N ASP A 94 24.26 -17.66 -41.10
CA ASP A 94 24.15 -18.20 -39.76
C ASP A 94 24.68 -17.16 -38.75
N THR A 95 23.79 -16.53 -38.01
CA THR A 95 24.08 -15.90 -36.73
C THR A 95 22.92 -16.15 -35.78
N SER A 96 22.81 -17.39 -35.33
CA SER A 96 22.14 -17.72 -34.09
C SER A 96 23.06 -17.33 -32.93
N GLN A 97 23.12 -16.07 -32.63
CA GLN A 97 23.37 -15.52 -31.30
C GLN A 97 22.21 -14.59 -31.02
N SER A 98 21.15 -15.14 -30.44
CA SER A 98 20.14 -14.35 -29.78
C SER A 98 20.82 -13.67 -28.60
N ASP A 99 21.27 -12.44 -28.79
CA ASP A 99 21.35 -11.50 -27.70
C ASP A 99 19.90 -11.36 -27.15
N ALA A 100 19.58 -12.19 -26.17
CA ALA A 100 18.59 -11.87 -25.20
C ALA A 100 19.17 -10.70 -24.37
N ALA A 101 19.13 -9.50 -24.95
CA ALA A 101 19.16 -8.30 -24.15
C ALA A 101 18.04 -8.48 -23.14
N ALA A 102 18.41 -8.69 -21.87
CA ALA A 102 17.48 -8.71 -20.78
C ALA A 102 16.70 -7.40 -20.87
N HIS A 103 15.45 -7.46 -21.34
CA HIS A 103 14.55 -6.34 -21.25
C HIS A 103 14.25 -6.17 -19.78
N THR A 104 15.01 -5.29 -19.10
CA THR A 104 14.69 -4.84 -17.75
C THR A 104 13.41 -4.03 -17.87
N VAL A 105 12.33 -4.56 -17.34
CA VAL A 105 11.05 -3.85 -17.24
C VAL A 105 10.81 -3.56 -15.77
N GLU A 106 11.09 -2.33 -15.39
CA GLU A 106 10.89 -1.86 -14.02
C GLU A 106 9.40 -1.69 -13.70
N TRP A 107 9.05 -1.86 -12.43
CA TRP A 107 7.71 -1.64 -11.88
C TRP A 107 7.75 -0.52 -10.84
N ALA A 108 8.05 0.71 -11.30
CA ALA A 108 8.51 1.83 -10.49
C ALA A 108 7.40 2.59 -9.74
N GLN A 109 6.15 2.17 -9.82
CA GLN A 109 5.02 2.72 -9.09
C GLN A 109 3.86 1.71 -9.04
N TRP A 110 2.86 1.98 -8.20
CA TRP A 110 1.61 1.21 -8.16
C TRP A 110 0.98 1.11 -9.56
N GLY A 111 0.63 -0.11 -9.97
CA GLY A 111 0.10 -0.39 -11.31
C GLY A 111 1.12 -0.21 -12.44
N GLY A 112 2.42 -0.10 -12.14
CA GLY A 112 3.55 -0.02 -13.09
C GLY A 112 3.64 1.28 -13.88
N SER A 113 2.53 1.97 -14.06
CA SER A 113 2.44 3.24 -14.79
C SER A 113 1.39 4.16 -14.16
N SER A 114 1.35 5.41 -14.60
CA SER A 114 0.33 6.36 -14.13
C SER A 114 -1.11 5.97 -14.53
N SER A 115 -1.29 5.08 -15.52
CA SER A 115 -2.61 4.53 -15.91
C SER A 115 -3.13 3.46 -14.95
N ARG A 116 -2.29 2.93 -14.06
CA ARG A 116 -2.64 2.02 -12.94
C ARG A 116 -3.10 0.61 -13.33
N ASN A 117 -2.90 0.18 -14.56
CA ASN A 117 -3.29 -1.15 -15.03
C ASN A 117 -2.21 -2.20 -14.73
N ASN A 118 -2.50 -3.17 -13.85
CA ASN A 118 -1.54 -4.16 -13.35
C ASN A 118 -1.25 -5.28 -14.38
N VAL A 119 -0.63 -4.91 -15.50
CA VAL A 119 -0.31 -5.81 -16.62
C VAL A 119 1.15 -5.62 -17.02
N PRO A 120 2.11 -6.13 -16.24
CA PRO A 120 3.53 -6.06 -16.57
C PRO A 120 3.89 -6.95 -17.76
N VAL A 121 5.07 -6.69 -18.32
CA VAL A 121 5.73 -7.60 -19.26
C VAL A 121 6.64 -8.53 -18.46
N GLY A 122 6.48 -9.84 -18.65
CA GLY A 122 7.30 -10.87 -18.03
C GLY A 122 7.26 -12.16 -18.85
N PHE A 123 8.26 -13.02 -18.67
CA PHE A 123 8.38 -14.29 -19.35
C PHE A 123 8.88 -15.36 -18.40
N ASN A 124 8.38 -16.59 -18.56
CA ASN A 124 8.70 -17.74 -17.72
C ASN A 124 8.39 -17.47 -16.23
N ILE A 125 7.27 -16.82 -15.97
CA ILE A 125 6.81 -16.55 -14.60
C ILE A 125 6.29 -17.87 -14.02
N PRO A 126 6.78 -18.31 -12.84
CA PRO A 126 6.37 -19.58 -12.25
C PRO A 126 4.88 -19.63 -11.93
N ILE A 127 4.21 -20.68 -12.39
CA ILE A 127 2.85 -21.05 -11.98
C ILE A 127 2.86 -22.11 -10.90
N GLU A 128 3.99 -22.75 -10.66
CA GLU A 128 4.23 -23.71 -9.58
C GLU A 128 5.40 -23.22 -8.72
N PHE A 129 5.17 -23.03 -7.43
CA PHE A 129 6.19 -22.68 -6.45
C PHE A 129 5.77 -23.16 -5.05
N ASP A 130 6.74 -23.34 -4.17
CA ASP A 130 6.51 -23.65 -2.74
C ASP A 130 7.37 -22.68 -1.92
N VAL A 131 6.75 -21.97 -1.00
CA VAL A 131 7.43 -20.99 -0.13
C VAL A 131 8.42 -21.64 0.85
N GLY A 132 8.40 -22.96 1.01
CA GLY A 132 9.33 -23.69 1.87
C GLY A 132 9.04 -23.56 3.37
N ASP A 133 10.08 -23.75 4.17
CA ASP A 133 10.02 -23.80 5.62
C ASP A 133 10.50 -22.51 6.30
N PHE A 134 9.95 -22.25 7.49
CA PHE A 134 10.36 -21.16 8.36
C PHE A 134 10.85 -21.70 9.71
N ASN A 135 11.93 -21.15 10.22
CA ASN A 135 12.43 -21.46 11.56
C ASN A 135 11.37 -21.05 12.61
N ARG A 136 10.88 -22.01 13.38
CA ARG A 136 9.78 -21.79 14.35
C ARG A 136 10.17 -20.90 15.53
N GLU A 137 11.47 -20.75 15.81
CA GLU A 137 11.94 -19.93 16.94
C GLU A 137 12.22 -18.50 16.52
N THR A 138 12.77 -18.28 15.31
CA THR A 138 13.16 -16.96 14.83
C THR A 138 12.16 -16.36 13.85
N GLY A 139 11.33 -17.19 13.18
CA GLY A 139 10.43 -16.77 12.11
C GLY A 139 11.16 -16.48 10.80
N GLU A 140 12.45 -16.80 10.69
CA GLU A 140 13.25 -16.62 9.48
C GLU A 140 13.00 -17.75 8.49
N TRP A 141 13.01 -17.41 7.22
CA TRP A 141 12.93 -18.38 6.14
C TRP A 141 14.17 -19.26 6.10
N VAL A 142 13.97 -20.54 5.83
CA VAL A 142 15.07 -21.50 5.64
C VAL A 142 15.47 -21.47 4.16
N ALA A 143 16.62 -20.89 3.86
CA ALA A 143 17.10 -20.77 2.48
C ALA A 143 17.16 -22.13 1.78
N GLY A 144 16.73 -22.18 0.51
CA GLY A 144 16.72 -23.39 -0.30
C GLY A 144 15.64 -24.42 0.05
N SER A 145 14.76 -24.16 1.05
CA SER A 145 13.65 -25.07 1.38
C SER A 145 12.46 -24.95 0.44
N GLY A 146 12.36 -23.85 -0.32
CA GLY A 146 11.28 -23.61 -1.25
C GLY A 146 11.60 -24.05 -2.68
N THR A 147 10.58 -24.04 -3.54
CA THR A 147 10.71 -24.29 -4.99
C THR A 147 10.47 -22.98 -5.73
N ASN A 148 11.34 -22.62 -6.67
CA ASN A 148 11.28 -21.36 -7.43
C ASN A 148 11.31 -20.08 -6.58
N ILE A 149 11.85 -20.15 -5.36
CA ILE A 149 12.05 -19.00 -4.47
C ILE A 149 13.51 -18.56 -4.53
N ARG A 150 13.77 -17.34 -5.00
CA ARG A 150 15.11 -16.75 -5.00
C ARG A 150 15.53 -16.32 -3.61
N TRP A 151 14.66 -15.56 -2.95
CA TRP A 151 14.88 -15.08 -1.59
C TRP A 151 13.55 -14.72 -0.93
N VAL A 152 13.56 -14.67 0.39
CA VAL A 152 12.46 -14.23 1.22
C VAL A 152 12.98 -13.22 2.23
N SER A 153 12.37 -12.03 2.29
CA SER A 153 12.75 -10.99 3.24
C SER A 153 11.61 -10.70 4.20
N ARG A 154 11.94 -10.57 5.47
CA ARG A 154 10.97 -10.21 6.49
C ARG A 154 10.54 -8.75 6.30
N VAL A 155 9.24 -8.49 6.40
CA VAL A 155 8.68 -7.13 6.40
C VAL A 155 8.11 -6.80 7.78
N GLY A 156 6.91 -6.29 7.88
CA GLY A 156 6.27 -5.96 9.16
C GLY A 156 5.55 -7.13 9.83
N SER A 157 4.52 -6.81 10.60
CA SER A 157 3.55 -7.78 11.15
C SER A 157 2.19 -7.67 10.47
N GLN A 158 1.94 -6.56 9.80
CA GLN A 158 0.77 -6.30 8.94
C GLN A 158 1.22 -5.45 7.77
N THR A 159 1.29 -6.03 6.57
CA THR A 159 1.77 -5.36 5.38
C THR A 159 0.65 -5.28 4.35
N TYR A 160 0.27 -4.04 4.02
CA TYR A 160 -0.70 -3.72 2.97
C TYR A 160 -0.02 -3.02 1.79
N GLY A 161 1.23 -2.57 1.99
CA GLY A 161 1.99 -1.88 0.95
C GLY A 161 2.30 -2.80 -0.22
N ASN A 162 2.02 -2.32 -1.44
CA ASN A 162 2.37 -3.04 -2.65
C ASN A 162 3.86 -2.85 -2.95
N PRO A 163 4.61 -3.91 -3.27
CA PRO A 163 6.00 -3.78 -3.67
C PRO A 163 6.12 -3.03 -5.01
N VAL A 164 7.22 -2.30 -5.18
CA VAL A 164 7.64 -1.69 -6.44
C VAL A 164 9.12 -1.93 -6.65
N VAL A 165 9.56 -1.98 -7.90
CA VAL A 165 10.92 -2.36 -8.27
C VAL A 165 11.49 -1.37 -9.27
N ALA A 166 12.66 -0.80 -8.94
CA ALA A 166 13.40 0.08 -9.83
C ALA A 166 14.89 0.09 -9.46
N ASP A 167 15.74 0.22 -10.46
CA ASP A 167 17.20 0.38 -10.33
C ASP A 167 17.84 -0.67 -9.41
N GLY A 168 17.45 -1.95 -9.57
CA GLY A 168 17.96 -3.08 -8.79
C GLY A 168 17.53 -3.07 -7.32
N LYS A 169 16.45 -2.39 -6.98
CA LYS A 169 15.93 -2.27 -5.61
C LYS A 169 14.45 -2.60 -5.56
N VAL A 170 14.02 -3.21 -4.45
CA VAL A 170 12.61 -3.48 -4.14
C VAL A 170 12.18 -2.65 -2.95
N PHE A 171 11.10 -1.92 -3.09
CA PHE A 171 10.57 -1.04 -2.04
C PHE A 171 9.19 -1.54 -1.59
N VAL A 172 8.95 -1.56 -0.27
CA VAL A 172 7.66 -1.95 0.29
C VAL A 172 7.35 -1.18 1.57
N GLY A 173 6.14 -0.64 1.63
CA GLY A 173 5.61 0.03 2.83
C GLY A 173 5.09 -0.99 3.85
N THR A 174 5.39 -0.79 5.13
CA THR A 174 4.99 -1.69 6.23
C THR A 174 5.16 -1.02 7.59
N ASN A 175 5.13 -1.81 8.68
CA ASN A 175 5.48 -1.38 10.04
C ASN A 175 6.87 -1.90 10.48
N ASN A 176 7.32 -1.48 11.68
CA ASN A 176 8.67 -1.76 12.19
C ASN A 176 8.88 -3.19 12.75
N SER A 177 7.93 -4.11 12.62
CA SER A 177 8.05 -5.43 13.25
C SER A 177 9.18 -6.29 12.68
N GLY A 178 9.72 -5.94 11.51
CA GLY A 178 10.96 -6.52 10.96
C GLY A 178 12.17 -6.28 11.85
N GLY A 179 12.25 -5.14 12.53
CA GLY A 179 13.24 -4.84 13.56
C GLY A 179 14.67 -4.64 13.01
N TYR A 180 14.81 -4.15 11.79
CA TYR A 180 16.09 -4.00 11.10
C TYR A 180 17.01 -2.95 11.73
N LEU A 181 16.44 -1.87 12.26
CA LEU A 181 17.25 -0.81 12.86
C LEU A 181 17.44 -1.04 14.36
N ALA A 182 18.66 -1.22 14.80
CA ALA A 182 18.99 -1.48 16.21
C ALA A 182 18.44 -0.40 17.17
N ARG A 183 18.25 0.84 16.70
CA ARG A 183 17.66 1.93 17.51
C ARG A 183 16.17 1.79 17.72
N TYR A 184 15.48 1.01 16.88
CA TYR A 184 14.05 0.76 16.91
C TYR A 184 13.77 -0.74 17.07
N PRO A 185 13.68 -1.25 18.30
CA PRO A 185 13.26 -2.63 18.53
C PRO A 185 11.95 -2.94 17.81
N SER A 186 11.79 -4.17 17.36
CA SER A 186 10.59 -4.64 16.62
C SER A 186 9.26 -4.43 17.37
N SER A 187 9.31 -4.21 18.68
CA SER A 187 8.14 -3.89 19.51
C SER A 187 7.72 -2.42 19.45
N VAL A 188 8.48 -1.55 18.81
CA VAL A 188 8.14 -0.13 18.63
C VAL A 188 7.34 0.00 17.35
N ASP A 189 6.09 0.43 17.47
CA ASP A 189 5.22 0.67 16.32
C ASP A 189 5.63 1.94 15.56
N LEU A 190 6.03 1.78 14.32
CA LEU A 190 6.43 2.84 13.39
C LEU A 190 5.85 2.55 12.00
N GLY A 191 5.61 3.59 11.21
CA GLY A 191 5.47 3.44 9.76
C GLY A 191 6.85 3.31 9.12
N CYS A 192 7.03 2.33 8.23
CA CYS A 192 8.30 2.06 7.57
C CYS A 192 8.13 1.91 6.06
N LEU A 193 9.05 2.50 5.29
CA LEU A 193 9.32 2.10 3.92
C LEU A 193 10.66 1.35 3.94
N LEU A 194 10.65 0.09 3.49
CA LEU A 194 11.83 -0.76 3.41
C LEU A 194 12.33 -0.78 1.96
N CYS A 195 13.64 -0.72 1.79
CA CYS A 195 14.33 -0.88 0.52
C CYS A 195 15.26 -2.08 0.59
N PHE A 196 15.07 -3.03 -0.30
CA PHE A 196 15.87 -4.25 -0.41
C PHE A 196 16.66 -4.27 -1.72
N ASP A 197 17.79 -4.94 -1.71
CA ASP A 197 18.51 -5.31 -2.93
C ASP A 197 17.69 -6.32 -3.74
N GLU A 198 17.46 -6.06 -5.01
CA GLU A 198 16.60 -6.90 -5.87
C GLU A 198 17.17 -8.31 -6.07
N ALA A 199 18.49 -8.44 -6.12
CA ALA A 199 19.12 -9.72 -6.40
C ALA A 199 19.16 -10.64 -5.19
N THR A 200 19.29 -10.08 -3.97
CA THR A 200 19.59 -10.84 -2.73
C THR A 200 18.49 -10.76 -1.68
N GLY A 201 17.60 -9.77 -1.74
CA GLY A 201 16.64 -9.50 -0.68
C GLY A 201 17.23 -8.88 0.59
N GLU A 202 18.53 -8.53 0.59
CA GLU A 202 19.14 -7.87 1.74
C GLU A 202 18.61 -6.45 1.92
N LEU A 203 18.36 -6.04 3.17
CA LEU A 203 17.93 -4.67 3.44
C LEU A 203 19.03 -3.68 3.09
N LEU A 204 18.73 -2.71 2.26
CA LEU A 204 19.61 -1.59 1.94
C LEU A 204 19.40 -0.42 2.90
N TRP A 205 18.14 -0.01 3.10
CA TRP A 205 17.80 1.04 4.05
C TRP A 205 16.30 0.99 4.43
N GLN A 206 15.95 1.70 5.50
CA GLN A 206 14.61 1.87 6.01
C GLN A 206 14.32 3.36 6.27
N HIS A 207 13.22 3.89 5.74
CA HIS A 207 12.60 5.10 6.27
C HIS A 207 11.70 4.73 7.45
N SER A 208 11.69 5.58 8.49
CA SER A 208 10.86 5.35 9.69
C SER A 208 10.16 6.60 10.13
N ASN A 209 8.86 6.55 10.35
CA ASN A 209 8.10 7.62 10.98
C ASN A 209 7.44 7.14 12.27
N GLU A 210 7.46 8.02 13.30
CA GLU A 210 6.75 7.77 14.55
C GLU A 210 5.24 7.82 14.32
N LYS A 211 4.50 6.95 15.01
CA LYS A 211 3.03 6.95 15.00
C LYS A 211 2.50 8.23 15.63
N LEU A 212 1.35 8.70 15.15
CA LEU A 212 0.71 9.89 15.69
C LEU A 212 0.18 9.63 17.11
N PRO A 213 0.36 10.57 18.05
CA PRO A 213 -0.10 10.41 19.43
C PRO A 213 -1.63 10.36 19.57
N THR A 214 -2.35 10.72 18.53
CA THR A 214 -3.82 10.66 18.46
C THR A 214 -4.35 9.24 18.30
N GLY A 215 -3.47 8.26 17.97
CA GLY A 215 -3.82 6.86 17.88
C GLY A 215 -4.71 6.53 16.67
N ARG A 216 -5.61 5.55 16.83
CA ARG A 216 -6.40 4.93 15.76
C ARG A 216 -7.08 5.90 14.80
N VAL A 217 -7.62 6.99 15.31
CA VAL A 217 -8.36 7.94 14.49
C VAL A 217 -7.54 8.52 13.32
N HIS A 218 -6.22 8.69 13.53
CA HIS A 218 -5.37 9.28 12.52
C HIS A 218 -4.21 8.38 12.07
N ASP A 219 -3.85 7.35 12.85
CA ASP A 219 -2.72 6.50 12.52
C ASP A 219 -2.89 5.12 13.17
N TRP A 220 -3.56 4.23 12.44
CA TRP A 220 -3.97 2.93 12.96
C TRP A 220 -2.77 2.11 13.46
N PRO A 221 -2.83 1.54 14.67
CA PRO A 221 -1.74 0.77 15.23
C PRO A 221 -1.33 -0.42 14.35
N LEU A 222 -0.02 -0.63 14.23
CA LEU A 222 0.62 -1.73 13.53
C LEU A 222 0.41 -1.81 12.00
N GLN A 223 -0.34 -0.92 11.38
CA GLN A 223 -0.49 -0.97 9.91
C GLN A 223 0.70 -0.36 9.18
N GLY A 224 1.30 0.68 9.72
CA GLY A 224 2.46 1.32 9.11
C GLY A 224 2.16 2.03 7.78
N ILE A 225 3.13 2.08 6.88
CA ILE A 225 2.98 2.68 5.54
C ILE A 225 2.28 1.69 4.62
N CYS A 226 1.10 2.05 4.10
CA CYS A 226 0.32 1.24 3.16
C CYS A 226 0.47 1.72 1.72
N SER A 227 1.00 2.91 1.47
CA SER A 227 1.24 3.44 0.13
C SER A 227 2.38 2.72 -0.58
N ALA A 228 2.24 2.54 -1.90
CA ALA A 228 3.34 2.20 -2.77
C ALA A 228 4.08 3.48 -3.19
N PRO A 229 5.42 3.51 -3.20
CA PRO A 229 6.16 4.67 -3.67
C PRO A 229 6.16 4.82 -5.19
N LEU A 230 6.49 6.03 -5.66
CA LEU A 230 6.89 6.33 -7.03
C LEU A 230 8.40 6.49 -7.06
N ILE A 231 9.07 5.86 -8.01
CA ILE A 231 10.52 5.97 -8.22
C ILE A 231 10.80 6.55 -9.61
N GLU A 232 11.60 7.60 -9.68
CA GLU A 232 12.13 8.13 -10.92
C GLU A 232 13.60 8.53 -10.73
N GLY A 233 14.49 7.84 -11.42
CA GLY A 233 15.93 8.05 -11.27
C GLY A 233 16.41 7.80 -9.85
N ASP A 234 17.04 8.80 -9.24
CA ASP A 234 17.57 8.73 -7.88
C ASP A 234 16.58 9.19 -6.81
N ARG A 235 15.30 9.36 -7.11
CA ARG A 235 14.28 9.88 -6.19
C ARG A 235 13.13 8.91 -5.97
N VAL A 236 12.66 8.87 -4.72
CA VAL A 236 11.53 8.06 -4.27
C VAL A 236 10.53 8.94 -3.53
N TRP A 237 9.29 8.99 -4.00
CA TRP A 237 8.19 9.73 -3.37
C TRP A 237 7.14 8.79 -2.83
N PHE A 238 6.68 9.05 -1.62
CA PHE A 238 5.63 8.26 -0.97
C PHE A 238 4.90 9.08 0.10
N VAL A 239 3.79 8.54 0.58
CA VAL A 239 3.05 9.12 1.69
C VAL A 239 3.17 8.20 2.91
N THR A 240 3.52 8.76 4.06
CA THR A 240 3.58 8.01 5.31
C THR A 240 2.20 7.79 5.90
N SER A 241 2.04 6.80 6.77
CA SER A 241 0.77 6.54 7.48
C SER A 241 0.24 7.75 8.24
N ARG A 242 1.13 8.66 8.66
CA ARG A 242 0.79 9.87 9.39
C ARG A 242 0.46 11.10 8.50
N GLY A 243 0.33 10.91 7.19
CA GLY A 243 -0.04 11.98 6.26
C GLY A 243 1.08 12.96 5.94
N THR A 244 2.32 12.50 5.93
CA THR A 244 3.47 13.25 5.44
C THR A 244 3.84 12.76 4.04
N VAL A 245 3.92 13.65 3.06
CA VAL A 245 4.51 13.37 1.75
C VAL A 245 6.01 13.49 1.87
N VAL A 246 6.75 12.49 1.41
CA VAL A 246 8.20 12.39 1.60
C VAL A 246 8.89 12.14 0.27
N CYS A 247 10.03 12.79 0.06
CA CYS A 247 10.98 12.49 -0.99
C CYS A 247 12.30 12.04 -0.36
N VAL A 248 12.81 10.88 -0.78
CA VAL A 248 14.10 10.36 -0.33
C VAL A 248 15.00 10.03 -1.52
N ASP A 249 16.30 9.97 -1.28
CA ASP A 249 17.25 9.41 -2.25
C ASP A 249 17.11 7.88 -2.34
N SER A 250 17.06 7.32 -3.55
CA SER A 250 16.86 5.89 -3.76
C SER A 250 18.02 5.02 -3.27
N ALA A 251 19.23 5.57 -3.25
CA ALA A 251 20.40 4.91 -2.70
C ALA A 251 20.49 5.04 -1.16
N GLY A 252 19.67 5.91 -0.55
CA GLY A 252 19.87 6.34 0.81
C GLY A 252 21.24 7.01 0.97
N TYR A 253 21.95 6.75 2.07
CA TYR A 253 23.31 7.27 2.25
C TYR A 253 24.40 6.41 1.59
N ARG A 254 24.06 5.34 0.88
CA ARG A 254 25.03 4.37 0.33
C ARG A 254 25.82 4.91 -0.85
N ASP A 255 25.37 5.97 -1.51
CA ASP A 255 26.10 6.67 -2.56
C ASP A 255 27.17 7.66 -2.03
N GLY A 256 27.26 7.81 -0.71
CA GLY A 256 28.23 8.69 -0.05
C GLY A 256 27.79 10.14 0.09
N LYS A 257 26.53 10.44 -0.23
CA LYS A 257 25.97 11.80 -0.14
C LYS A 257 24.97 11.92 1.00
N ASP A 258 24.67 13.15 1.38
CA ASP A 258 23.58 13.57 2.28
C ASP A 258 22.90 14.74 1.57
N ASP A 259 21.95 14.39 0.69
CA ASP A 259 21.40 15.27 -0.35
C ASP A 259 20.33 16.23 0.17
N GLY A 260 19.74 15.94 1.32
CA GLY A 260 18.63 16.70 1.86
C GLY A 260 18.99 17.71 2.96
N PRO A 261 18.04 18.61 3.33
CA PRO A 261 18.14 19.42 4.53
C PRO A 261 17.90 18.59 5.80
N VAL A 262 17.26 17.42 5.68
CA VAL A 262 17.03 16.48 6.78
C VAL A 262 18.29 15.63 6.94
N ARG A 263 19.07 15.98 7.95
CA ARG A 263 20.36 15.32 8.20
C ARG A 263 20.17 13.90 8.72
N ALA A 264 21.10 13.02 8.36
CA ALA A 264 21.17 11.67 8.87
C ALA A 264 20.95 11.64 10.39
N PRO A 265 20.08 10.71 10.88
CA PRO A 265 19.77 10.64 12.29
C PRO A 265 21.05 10.42 13.10
N LEU A 266 21.29 11.31 14.05
CA LEU A 266 22.41 11.19 14.96
C LEU A 266 22.11 10.10 15.99
N ALA A 267 22.67 8.92 15.82
CA ALA A 267 22.60 7.89 16.86
C ALA A 267 23.36 8.39 18.10
N ARG A 268 22.63 8.60 19.21
CA ARG A 268 23.25 8.96 20.47
C ARG A 268 23.99 7.75 21.02
N LEU A 269 25.32 7.81 21.06
CA LEU A 269 26.14 6.68 21.49
C LEU A 269 26.34 6.66 23.00
N PHE A 270 26.67 7.80 23.61
CA PHE A 270 26.91 7.90 25.06
C PHE A 270 26.97 9.36 25.54
N ASP A 271 26.92 9.53 26.86
CA ASP A 271 27.14 10.80 27.54
C ASP A 271 28.36 10.72 28.47
N ILE A 272 29.26 11.69 28.33
CA ILE A 272 30.27 11.99 29.34
C ILE A 272 29.68 13.04 30.29
N ARG A 273 29.42 12.67 31.53
CA ARG A 273 28.80 13.58 32.52
C ARG A 273 29.86 14.32 33.31
N LYS A 274 29.57 15.56 33.68
CA LYS A 274 30.41 16.30 34.61
C LYS A 274 30.42 15.60 35.96
N GLY A 275 31.63 15.27 36.45
CA GLY A 275 31.85 14.67 37.77
C GLY A 275 31.61 15.69 38.89
N GLU A 276 31.23 15.22 40.08
CA GLU A 276 31.10 16.04 41.29
C GLU A 276 32.46 16.39 41.86
N ASN A 277 33.48 15.54 41.63
CA ASN A 277 34.85 15.72 42.11
C ASN A 277 35.75 16.10 40.93
N PRO A 278 36.52 17.21 41.02
CA PRO A 278 37.46 17.64 39.96
C PRO A 278 38.54 16.58 39.59
N GLU A 279 38.88 15.71 40.51
CA GLU A 279 39.88 14.65 40.26
C GLU A 279 39.30 13.47 39.46
N THR A 280 38.00 13.32 39.40
CA THR A 280 37.28 12.27 38.65
C THR A 280 36.43 12.84 37.52
N ASP A 281 36.46 14.16 37.32
CA ASP A 281 35.73 14.81 36.27
C ASP A 281 36.39 14.57 34.90
N THR A 282 35.72 13.79 34.05
CA THR A 282 36.21 13.51 32.68
C THR A 282 35.59 14.47 31.65
N PHE A 283 34.60 15.26 32.04
CA PHE A 283 33.92 16.20 31.15
C PHE A 283 34.78 17.43 30.77
N ALA A 284 35.37 18.11 31.78
CA ALA A 284 36.16 19.29 31.55
C ALA A 284 37.42 19.01 30.73
N PRO A 285 38.20 17.95 31.00
CA PRO A 285 39.34 17.57 30.17
C PRO A 285 38.95 17.18 28.74
N ALA A 286 37.79 16.53 28.53
CA ALA A 286 37.32 16.19 27.18
C ALA A 286 36.95 17.42 26.37
N VAL A 287 36.25 18.38 26.97
CA VAL A 287 35.91 19.67 26.31
C VAL A 287 37.17 20.49 26.01
N GLU A 288 38.13 20.50 26.92
CA GLU A 288 39.42 21.20 26.71
C GLU A 288 40.22 20.58 25.55
N ALA A 289 40.28 19.25 25.46
CA ALA A 289 40.92 18.55 24.35
C ALA A 289 40.26 18.90 23.01
N LEU A 290 38.92 18.83 22.94
CA LEU A 290 38.17 19.18 21.73
C LEU A 290 38.43 20.62 21.28
N ASN A 291 38.47 21.56 22.21
CA ASN A 291 38.77 22.99 21.90
C ASN A 291 40.22 23.19 21.41
N ASN A 292 41.16 22.30 21.79
CA ASN A 292 42.52 22.32 21.34
C ASN A 292 42.72 21.51 20.03
N GLY A 293 41.66 20.93 19.48
CA GLY A 293 41.74 20.08 18.28
C GLY A 293 42.34 18.67 18.57
N GLU A 294 42.21 18.17 19.81
CA GLU A 294 42.76 16.91 20.26
C GLU A 294 41.64 15.95 20.72
N VAL A 295 41.88 14.65 20.56
CA VAL A 295 41.04 13.57 21.11
C VAL A 295 41.78 12.91 22.26
N ASN A 296 41.29 13.08 23.47
CA ASN A 296 41.89 12.47 24.66
C ASN A 296 41.42 11.01 24.89
N ASP A 297 42.09 10.33 25.85
CA ASP A 297 41.78 8.92 26.17
C ASP A 297 40.32 8.69 26.59
N THR A 298 39.66 9.68 27.19
CA THR A 298 38.26 9.60 27.59
C THR A 298 37.35 9.52 26.37
N LEU A 299 37.61 10.36 25.37
CA LEU A 299 36.83 10.37 24.12
C LEU A 299 37.09 9.09 23.32
N ARG A 300 38.34 8.60 23.26
CA ARG A 300 38.69 7.34 22.61
C ARG A 300 38.05 6.14 23.29
N ALA A 301 38.15 6.04 24.61
CA ALA A 301 37.52 4.96 25.37
C ALA A 301 36.00 4.94 25.25
N ALA A 302 35.38 6.11 25.18
CA ALA A 302 33.97 6.24 25.02
C ALA A 302 33.52 5.87 23.59
N ALA A 303 34.26 6.25 22.57
CA ALA A 303 34.03 5.85 21.18
C ALA A 303 34.21 4.33 21.00
N ALA A 304 35.30 3.76 21.52
CA ALA A 304 35.55 2.31 21.47
C ALA A 304 34.46 1.48 22.18
N LYS A 305 33.94 1.97 23.32
CA LYS A 305 32.84 1.32 24.04
C LYS A 305 31.54 1.32 23.21
N ALA A 306 31.38 2.26 22.30
CA ALA A 306 30.26 2.36 21.38
C ALA A 306 30.51 1.61 20.05
N GLY A 307 31.57 0.81 19.96
CA GLY A 307 31.97 0.08 18.75
C GLY A 307 32.59 0.99 17.66
N PHE A 308 33.13 2.15 18.06
CA PHE A 308 33.72 3.10 17.13
C PHE A 308 35.19 3.38 17.50
N GLU A 309 36.12 2.80 16.76
CA GLU A 309 37.54 3.06 16.97
C GLU A 309 37.96 4.34 16.22
N LEU A 310 38.42 5.34 16.98
CA LEU A 310 39.05 6.54 16.44
C LEU A 310 40.48 6.27 16.05
N SER A 311 40.87 6.56 14.81
CA SER A 311 42.24 6.49 14.34
C SER A 311 43.19 7.44 15.14
N GLU A 312 44.51 7.32 14.99
CA GLU A 312 45.47 8.23 15.64
C GLU A 312 45.31 9.66 15.11
N GLU A 313 45.04 9.82 13.83
CA GLU A 313 44.81 11.12 13.18
C GLU A 313 43.28 11.37 13.05
N VAL A 314 42.78 12.35 13.78
CA VAL A 314 41.37 12.78 13.76
C VAL A 314 41.33 14.25 13.42
N ALA A 315 40.64 14.60 12.34
CA ALA A 315 40.35 15.99 12.04
C ALA A 315 39.13 16.48 12.90
N ILE A 316 39.28 17.65 13.55
CA ILE A 316 38.26 18.20 14.41
C ILE A 316 37.83 19.56 13.87
N GLU A 317 36.53 19.68 13.52
CA GLU A 317 35.90 20.93 13.16
C GLU A 317 35.01 21.40 14.31
N ALA A 318 35.24 22.61 14.81
CA ALA A 318 34.51 23.19 15.94
C ALA A 318 33.47 24.24 15.48
N ASP A 319 32.21 24.04 15.87
CA ASP A 319 31.14 25.06 15.78
C ASP A 319 30.92 25.66 17.17
N ALA A 320 31.52 26.80 17.41
CA ALA A 320 31.46 27.47 18.71
C ALA A 320 30.05 28.00 19.06
N GLU A 321 29.22 28.35 18.08
CA GLU A 321 27.86 28.84 18.29
C GLU A 321 26.95 27.72 18.78
N LYS A 322 27.06 26.54 18.18
CA LYS A 322 26.30 25.35 18.55
C LYS A 322 26.93 24.55 19.69
N LYS A 323 28.12 24.93 20.17
CA LYS A 323 28.91 24.16 21.15
C LYS A 323 29.05 22.71 20.72
N GLN A 324 29.46 22.52 19.48
CA GLN A 324 29.54 21.25 18.78
C GLN A 324 30.90 21.09 18.14
N TRP A 325 31.40 19.86 18.08
CA TRP A 325 32.61 19.46 17.38
C TRP A 325 32.26 18.30 16.46
N THR A 326 32.77 18.30 15.24
CA THR A 326 32.71 17.18 14.32
C THR A 326 34.11 16.57 14.23
N LEU A 327 34.21 15.29 14.59
CA LEU A 327 35.45 14.53 14.53
C LEU A 327 35.38 13.63 13.30
N SER A 328 36.30 13.77 12.36
CA SER A 328 36.39 12.94 11.16
C SER A 328 37.64 12.07 11.23
N ALA A 329 37.49 10.78 11.01
CA ALA A 329 38.57 9.80 11.00
C ALA A 329 38.35 8.77 9.91
N SER A 330 39.46 8.30 9.28
CA SER A 330 39.37 7.20 8.32
C SER A 330 39.67 5.89 9.06
N VAL A 331 38.75 4.94 9.00
CA VAL A 331 38.84 3.60 9.61
C VAL A 331 38.54 2.57 8.54
N ASP A 332 39.45 1.61 8.34
CA ASP A 332 39.30 0.56 7.32
C ASP A 332 39.06 1.07 5.88
N GLY A 333 39.61 2.27 5.57
CA GLY A 333 39.46 2.91 4.27
C GLY A 333 38.18 3.73 4.06
N HIS A 334 37.36 3.83 5.10
CA HIS A 334 36.13 4.60 5.10
C HIS A 334 36.24 5.83 6.00
N ASP A 335 35.75 6.98 5.54
CA ASP A 335 35.69 8.20 6.35
C ASP A 335 34.51 8.10 7.31
N ARG A 336 34.82 8.23 8.62
CA ARG A 336 33.82 8.16 9.70
C ARG A 336 33.76 9.47 10.45
N GLN A 337 32.54 9.89 10.83
CA GLN A 337 32.33 11.14 11.55
C GLN A 337 31.56 10.94 12.86
N VAL A 338 31.98 11.66 13.90
CA VAL A 338 31.33 11.70 15.21
C VAL A 338 31.06 13.15 15.57
N VAL A 339 29.82 13.47 15.90
CA VAL A 339 29.46 14.79 16.43
C VAL A 339 29.42 14.73 17.94
N VAL A 340 30.11 15.68 18.56
CA VAL A 340 30.12 15.85 20.01
C VAL A 340 29.47 17.17 20.35
N LYS A 341 28.43 17.16 21.20
CA LYS A 341 27.70 18.37 21.62
C LYS A 341 27.67 18.51 23.13
N THR A 342 27.81 19.74 23.63
CA THR A 342 27.58 20.04 25.04
C THR A 342 26.09 20.28 25.29
N ILE A 343 25.46 19.42 26.12
CA ILE A 343 24.05 19.55 26.54
C ILE A 343 24.02 19.66 28.07
N GLY A 344 23.91 20.88 28.58
CA GLY A 344 23.97 21.15 30.02
C GLY A 344 25.29 20.61 30.64
N PRO A 345 25.23 19.79 31.70
CA PRO A 345 26.42 19.21 32.34
C PRO A 345 26.93 17.94 31.65
N LYS A 346 26.60 17.73 30.40
CA LYS A 346 26.94 16.52 29.66
C LYS A 346 27.61 16.88 28.32
N LEU A 347 28.57 16.06 27.95
CA LEU A 347 29.10 15.99 26.61
C LEU A 347 28.44 14.76 25.95
N SER A 348 27.54 15.01 25.03
CA SER A 348 26.82 13.95 24.31
C SER A 348 27.53 13.66 23.00
N VAL A 349 27.81 12.39 22.76
CA VAL A 349 28.44 11.92 21.53
C VAL A 349 27.42 11.22 20.67
N PHE A 350 27.35 11.67 19.43
CA PHE A 350 26.47 11.14 18.41
C PHE A 350 27.33 10.57 17.29
N LYS A 351 27.05 9.37 16.82
CA LYS A 351 27.65 8.86 15.58
C LYS A 351 26.95 9.61 14.44
N ILE A 352 27.67 10.38 13.63
CA ILE A 352 27.29 10.60 12.26
C ILE A 352 27.57 9.27 11.61
N VAL A 353 26.54 8.59 11.24
CA VAL A 353 26.65 7.32 10.57
C VAL A 353 27.21 7.62 9.20
N THR A 354 28.38 7.12 8.89
CA THR A 354 28.93 7.20 7.54
C THR A 354 28.22 6.19 6.66
N THR A 355 28.19 6.49 5.42
CA THR A 355 27.45 5.95 4.32
C THR A 355 27.28 4.44 4.25
N ASP A 356 28.29 3.63 4.61
CA ASP A 356 28.22 2.18 4.44
C ASP A 356 27.49 1.44 5.57
N ASP A 357 27.35 2.08 6.74
CA ASP A 357 26.64 1.50 7.90
C ASP A 357 25.24 2.10 8.12
N VAL A 358 24.79 3.04 7.27
CA VAL A 358 23.49 3.67 7.44
C VAL A 358 22.40 2.85 6.76
N LEU A 359 21.63 2.17 7.56
CA LEU A 359 20.42 1.48 7.11
C LEU A 359 19.18 2.40 7.14
N GLU A 360 19.37 3.72 7.02
CA GLU A 360 18.28 4.69 7.04
C GLU A 360 18.20 5.45 5.72
N ALA A 361 16.98 5.87 5.36
CA ALA A 361 16.76 6.64 4.14
C ALA A 361 17.37 8.04 4.26
N ASP A 362 17.93 8.55 3.18
CA ASP A 362 18.34 9.95 3.04
C ASP A 362 17.15 10.80 2.58
N THR A 363 16.58 11.58 3.50
CA THR A 363 15.36 12.36 3.25
C THR A 363 15.70 13.73 2.68
N ILE A 364 15.18 14.00 1.48
CA ILE A 364 15.42 15.25 0.74
C ILE A 364 14.44 16.32 1.17
N TRP A 365 13.15 15.99 1.22
CA TRP A 365 12.12 16.90 1.75
C TRP A 365 10.93 16.12 2.33
N GLU A 366 10.20 16.79 3.21
CA GLU A 366 8.96 16.29 3.85
C GLU A 366 7.91 17.40 3.86
N TYR A 367 6.65 17.02 3.64
CA TYR A 367 5.49 17.90 3.72
C TYR A 367 4.40 17.30 4.60
N ASP A 368 4.14 17.89 5.75
CA ASP A 368 3.11 17.46 6.71
C ASP A 368 1.73 18.02 6.32
N MET A 369 0.88 17.20 5.68
CA MET A 369 -0.44 17.61 5.22
C MET A 369 -1.38 17.98 6.38
N MET A 370 -1.32 17.27 7.50
CA MET A 370 -2.15 17.58 8.67
C MET A 370 -1.74 18.93 9.29
N GLY A 371 -0.44 19.17 9.42
CA GLY A 371 0.08 20.40 10.03
C GLY A 371 0.00 21.63 9.14
N GLN A 372 0.07 21.47 7.82
CA GLN A 372 0.16 22.58 6.87
C GLN A 372 -1.13 22.88 6.11
N LEU A 373 -2.00 21.89 5.94
CA LEU A 373 -3.27 22.00 5.22
C LEU A 373 -4.51 21.84 6.11
N GLU A 374 -4.29 21.66 7.42
CA GLU A 374 -5.38 21.42 8.40
C GLU A 374 -6.22 20.17 8.10
N VAL A 375 -5.64 19.21 7.36
CA VAL A 375 -6.27 17.91 7.05
C VAL A 375 -6.47 17.12 8.34
N SER A 376 -7.61 16.48 8.48
CA SER A 376 -7.86 15.45 9.50
C SER A 376 -8.00 14.11 8.80
N GLN A 377 -6.87 13.40 8.66
CA GLN A 377 -6.92 12.06 8.04
C GLN A 377 -7.72 11.07 8.88
N HIS A 378 -8.36 10.11 8.24
CA HIS A 378 -9.07 9.03 8.93
C HIS A 378 -8.25 7.75 8.90
N ASN A 379 -8.04 7.13 10.05
CA ASN A 379 -7.27 5.91 10.29
C ASN A 379 -5.79 6.01 9.86
N MET A 380 -5.50 6.37 8.64
CA MET A 380 -4.15 6.58 8.09
C MET A 380 -4.23 7.24 6.72
N CYS A 381 -3.11 7.70 6.23
CA CYS A 381 -2.96 8.03 4.82
C CYS A 381 -2.33 6.83 4.07
N SER A 382 -2.93 6.44 2.94
CA SER A 382 -2.50 5.27 2.15
C SER A 382 -2.32 5.57 0.65
N CYS A 383 -2.34 6.83 0.27
CA CYS A 383 -2.24 7.26 -1.12
C CYS A 383 -0.93 6.81 -1.77
N SER A 384 -1.01 5.98 -2.81
CA SER A 384 0.10 5.69 -3.71
C SER A 384 0.19 6.80 -4.76
N VAL A 385 1.19 7.66 -4.62
CA VAL A 385 1.36 8.85 -5.44
C VAL A 385 1.66 8.52 -6.91
N THR A 386 1.36 9.47 -7.82
CA THR A 386 1.79 9.42 -9.23
C THR A 386 2.17 10.81 -9.69
N ALA A 387 2.84 10.92 -10.83
CA ALA A 387 3.31 12.19 -11.34
C ALA A 387 3.06 12.34 -12.86
N LEU A 388 3.02 13.60 -13.29
CA LEU A 388 3.12 14.00 -14.69
C LEU A 388 4.21 15.07 -14.81
N GLY A 389 5.34 14.72 -15.43
CA GLY A 389 6.50 15.62 -15.45
C GLY A 389 6.98 15.94 -14.03
N ASP A 390 7.02 17.22 -13.67
CA ASP A 390 7.44 17.67 -12.34
C ASP A 390 6.29 17.79 -11.32
N ILE A 391 5.07 17.41 -11.69
CA ILE A 391 3.88 17.54 -10.83
C ILE A 391 3.55 16.19 -10.20
N LEU A 392 3.55 16.14 -8.86
CA LEU A 392 3.15 14.99 -8.04
C LEU A 392 1.71 15.17 -7.58
N PHE A 393 0.88 14.13 -7.68
CA PHE A 393 -0.51 14.12 -7.28
C PHE A 393 -0.74 13.26 -6.05
N VAL A 394 -1.48 13.80 -5.07
CA VAL A 394 -1.67 13.19 -3.76
C VAL A 394 -3.11 13.35 -3.29
N ASN A 395 -3.69 12.27 -2.75
CA ASN A 395 -4.91 12.28 -1.95
C ASN A 395 -4.52 12.42 -0.47
N THR A 396 -5.15 13.33 0.24
CA THR A 396 -4.75 13.73 1.61
C THR A 396 -5.28 12.81 2.71
N SER A 397 -6.23 11.91 2.39
CA SER A 397 -6.96 11.07 3.34
C SER A 397 -7.83 11.83 4.34
N ASN A 398 -8.21 13.10 4.06
CA ASN A 398 -9.15 13.84 4.89
C ASN A 398 -10.43 13.01 5.11
N GLY A 399 -10.93 12.92 6.35
CA GLY A 399 -12.04 12.03 6.67
C GLY A 399 -12.69 12.28 8.01
N LEU A 400 -13.53 11.34 8.44
CA LEU A 400 -14.31 11.41 9.67
C LEU A 400 -13.43 11.26 10.92
N ASP A 401 -13.97 11.65 12.06
CA ASP A 401 -13.38 11.36 13.37
C ASP A 401 -13.66 9.89 13.81
N GLU A 402 -13.13 9.50 14.96
CA GLU A 402 -13.30 8.13 15.51
C GLU A 402 -14.76 7.75 15.77
N THR A 403 -15.67 8.71 15.84
CA THR A 403 -17.11 8.43 16.02
C THR A 403 -17.78 7.99 14.72
N HIS A 404 -17.12 8.15 13.56
CA HIS A 404 -17.66 7.94 12.22
C HIS A 404 -18.91 8.78 11.92
N ILE A 405 -19.05 9.92 12.62
CA ILE A 405 -20.21 10.83 12.49
C ILE A 405 -19.76 12.23 12.05
N ASN A 406 -18.64 12.74 12.64
CA ASN A 406 -18.24 14.11 12.43
C ASN A 406 -17.08 14.16 11.43
N LEU A 407 -17.10 15.16 10.55
CA LEU A 407 -15.99 15.52 9.69
C LEU A 407 -15.29 16.73 10.32
N PRO A 408 -14.09 16.56 10.91
CA PRO A 408 -13.42 17.64 11.64
C PRO A 408 -12.99 18.80 10.73
N SER A 409 -12.59 18.50 9.51
CA SER A 409 -12.02 19.46 8.56
C SER A 409 -12.75 19.41 7.21
N PRO A 410 -14.02 19.85 7.13
CA PRO A 410 -14.79 19.77 5.88
C PRO A 410 -14.28 20.68 4.75
N ASP A 411 -13.56 21.75 5.11
CA ASP A 411 -13.01 22.71 4.16
C ASP A 411 -11.51 22.44 3.86
N ALA A 412 -10.91 21.40 4.44
CA ALA A 412 -9.54 21.00 4.14
C ALA A 412 -9.46 20.29 2.79
N PRO A 413 -8.37 20.47 2.03
CA PRO A 413 -8.23 19.84 0.74
C PRO A 413 -8.22 18.32 0.82
N SER A 414 -8.91 17.70 -0.12
CA SER A 414 -8.93 16.26 -0.37
C SER A 414 -7.87 15.84 -1.37
N PHE A 415 -7.61 16.70 -2.37
CA PHE A 415 -6.67 16.45 -3.47
C PHE A 415 -5.68 17.60 -3.58
N ILE A 416 -4.42 17.27 -3.82
CA ILE A 416 -3.36 18.26 -4.02
C ILE A 416 -2.44 17.87 -5.17
N ALA A 417 -1.88 18.88 -5.83
CA ALA A 417 -0.73 18.74 -6.70
C ALA A 417 0.47 19.47 -6.09
N MET A 418 1.64 18.88 -6.23
CA MET A 418 2.88 19.38 -5.65
C MET A 418 3.99 19.42 -6.69
N ASP A 419 4.92 20.34 -6.58
CA ASP A 419 6.20 20.23 -7.28
C ASP A 419 7.01 19.09 -6.63
N LYS A 420 7.28 18.02 -7.40
CA LYS A 420 7.94 16.83 -6.86
C LYS A 420 9.39 17.04 -6.46
N ASN A 421 10.04 18.11 -6.98
CA ASN A 421 11.43 18.41 -6.68
C ASN A 421 11.58 19.21 -5.38
N THR A 422 10.59 20.05 -5.05
CA THR A 422 10.65 20.96 -3.91
C THR A 422 9.69 20.61 -2.78
N GLY A 423 8.63 19.85 -3.04
CA GLY A 423 7.55 19.59 -2.09
C GLY A 423 6.58 20.79 -1.92
N GLU A 424 6.67 21.82 -2.77
CA GLU A 424 5.74 22.94 -2.73
C GLU A 424 4.37 22.53 -3.31
N VAL A 425 3.28 22.91 -2.62
CA VAL A 425 1.92 22.68 -3.11
C VAL A 425 1.62 23.67 -4.24
N LEU A 426 1.24 23.15 -5.40
CA LEU A 426 0.91 23.93 -6.59
C LEU A 426 -0.57 24.33 -6.61
N TRP A 427 -1.45 23.38 -6.28
CA TRP A 427 -2.88 23.62 -6.13
C TRP A 427 -3.53 22.62 -5.16
N THR A 428 -4.71 22.97 -4.68
CA THR A 428 -5.52 22.15 -3.78
C THR A 428 -6.97 22.14 -4.23
N ASP A 429 -7.71 21.04 -3.92
CA ASP A 429 -9.14 20.90 -4.17
C ASP A 429 -9.83 20.24 -2.98
N ASP A 430 -10.98 20.79 -2.58
CA ASP A 430 -11.81 20.33 -1.46
C ASP A 430 -13.20 19.83 -1.94
N SER A 431 -13.34 19.47 -3.21
CA SER A 431 -14.62 19.10 -3.83
C SER A 431 -15.43 18.05 -3.06
N PRO A 432 -14.87 16.96 -2.49
CA PRO A 432 -15.63 16.04 -1.63
C PRO A 432 -16.24 16.72 -0.41
N GLY A 433 -15.50 17.59 0.25
CA GLY A 433 -15.95 18.48 1.34
C GLY A 433 -16.81 17.75 2.38
N ALA A 434 -17.92 18.37 2.77
CA ALA A 434 -18.86 17.82 3.75
C ALA A 434 -19.57 16.52 3.31
N ASN A 435 -19.35 16.05 2.07
CA ASN A 435 -19.94 14.83 1.54
C ASN A 435 -19.11 13.56 1.81
N ILE A 436 -17.89 13.68 2.35
CA ILE A 436 -17.05 12.55 2.74
C ILE A 436 -17.82 11.62 3.67
N LEU A 437 -17.83 10.33 3.32
CA LEU A 437 -18.61 9.30 4.03
C LEU A 437 -17.84 8.67 5.16
N HIS A 438 -16.50 8.50 4.99
CA HIS A 438 -15.62 7.83 5.93
C HIS A 438 -14.20 8.36 5.80
N GLY A 439 -13.32 7.70 5.03
CA GLY A 439 -11.98 8.12 4.70
C GLY A 439 -11.81 8.30 3.19
N GLN A 440 -10.64 8.76 2.79
CA GLN A 440 -10.26 8.91 1.39
C GLN A 440 -8.93 8.19 1.15
N TRP A 441 -9.01 6.95 0.69
CA TRP A 441 -7.84 6.05 0.58
C TRP A 441 -7.49 5.67 -0.86
N SER A 442 -8.28 6.10 -1.85
CA SER A 442 -8.00 5.88 -3.26
C SER A 442 -6.75 6.63 -3.70
N SER A 443 -6.02 6.07 -4.64
CA SER A 443 -4.84 6.69 -5.23
C SER A 443 -5.18 7.40 -6.54
N PRO A 444 -4.48 8.48 -6.92
CA PRO A 444 -4.70 9.15 -8.20
C PRO A 444 -4.20 8.32 -9.38
N MET A 445 -4.85 8.51 -10.52
CA MET A 445 -4.45 7.99 -11.83
C MET A 445 -4.22 9.15 -12.80
N VAL A 446 -3.24 9.04 -13.69
CA VAL A 446 -2.98 10.02 -14.74
C VAL A 446 -2.94 9.34 -16.11
N ALA A 447 -3.69 9.88 -17.05
CA ALA A 447 -3.65 9.44 -18.45
C ALA A 447 -3.98 10.61 -19.39
N GLU A 448 -3.67 10.44 -20.67
CA GLU A 448 -4.03 11.38 -21.71
C GLU A 448 -5.26 10.87 -22.48
N PHE A 449 -6.29 11.71 -22.58
CA PHE A 449 -7.52 11.43 -23.32
C PHE A 449 -7.73 12.50 -24.37
N GLU A 450 -7.81 12.10 -25.65
CA GLU A 450 -7.92 13.01 -26.81
C GLU A 450 -6.91 14.18 -26.80
N GLY A 451 -5.69 13.92 -26.31
CA GLY A 451 -4.61 14.93 -26.23
C GLY A 451 -4.69 15.84 -25.01
N VAL A 452 -5.57 15.55 -24.05
CA VAL A 452 -5.68 16.28 -22.78
C VAL A 452 -5.18 15.39 -21.64
N PRO A 453 -4.08 15.74 -20.97
CA PRO A 453 -3.63 15.02 -19.80
C PRO A 453 -4.58 15.29 -18.62
N GLN A 454 -5.11 14.24 -18.05
CA GLN A 454 -6.06 14.30 -16.94
C GLN A 454 -5.49 13.57 -15.72
N VAL A 455 -5.65 14.15 -14.52
CA VAL A 455 -5.50 13.45 -13.25
C VAL A 455 -6.89 13.13 -12.71
N ILE A 456 -7.11 11.86 -12.36
CA ILE A 456 -8.38 11.36 -11.87
C ILE A 456 -8.23 10.89 -10.44
N PHE A 457 -9.06 11.45 -9.58
CA PHE A 457 -9.17 11.09 -8.17
C PHE A 457 -10.53 10.46 -7.89
N ALA A 458 -10.54 9.45 -7.04
CA ALA A 458 -11.78 8.91 -6.50
C ALA A 458 -11.94 9.34 -5.04
N GLY A 459 -13.10 9.89 -4.72
CA GLY A 459 -13.35 10.59 -3.46
C GLY A 459 -13.94 9.70 -2.36
N GLY A 460 -13.70 10.09 -1.12
CA GLY A 460 -14.34 9.52 0.06
C GLY A 460 -15.86 9.79 0.16
N ASP A 461 -16.40 10.59 -0.73
CA ASP A 461 -17.82 10.86 -0.91
C ASP A 461 -18.49 9.94 -1.94
N GLY A 462 -17.70 9.08 -2.61
CA GLY A 462 -18.18 8.17 -3.66
C GLY A 462 -18.31 8.81 -5.03
N TRP A 463 -17.69 9.98 -5.23
CA TRP A 463 -17.58 10.65 -6.52
C TRP A 463 -16.20 10.44 -7.14
N VAL A 464 -16.13 10.49 -8.46
CA VAL A 464 -14.89 10.53 -9.24
C VAL A 464 -14.72 11.93 -9.82
N TYR A 465 -13.52 12.48 -9.71
CA TYR A 465 -13.17 13.84 -10.13
C TYR A 465 -12.01 13.81 -11.10
N SER A 466 -12.13 14.49 -12.21
CA SER A 466 -11.05 14.64 -13.17
C SER A 466 -10.64 16.09 -13.30
N PHE A 467 -9.35 16.34 -13.16
CA PHE A 467 -8.76 17.64 -13.35
C PHE A 467 -7.75 17.59 -14.48
N LYS A 468 -7.53 18.74 -15.12
CA LYS A 468 -6.45 18.91 -16.04
C LYS A 468 -5.12 18.75 -15.27
N ALA A 469 -4.24 17.83 -15.72
CA ALA A 469 -3.06 17.45 -14.95
C ALA A 469 -1.94 18.49 -14.97
N ASP A 470 -1.92 19.43 -15.92
CA ASP A 470 -1.00 20.55 -15.92
C ASP A 470 -1.52 21.67 -14.98
N ALA A 471 -0.70 22.10 -14.04
CA ALA A 471 -1.05 23.21 -13.14
C ALA A 471 -1.45 24.45 -13.93
N GLY A 472 -2.62 24.99 -13.66
CA GLY A 472 -3.03 26.30 -14.16
C GLY A 472 -2.02 27.38 -13.69
N ALA A 473 -1.78 28.38 -14.49
CA ALA A 473 -0.80 29.44 -14.19
C ALA A 473 -1.14 30.26 -12.93
N ASP A 474 -2.34 30.09 -12.38
CA ASP A 474 -2.87 30.77 -11.20
C ASP A 474 -2.96 29.89 -9.95
N GLY A 475 -2.52 28.64 -10.04
CA GLY A 475 -2.57 27.69 -8.92
C GLY A 475 -3.96 27.14 -8.61
N VAL A 476 -4.93 27.31 -9.51
CA VAL A 476 -6.30 26.80 -9.38
C VAL A 476 -6.46 25.57 -10.28
N PRO A 477 -6.91 24.40 -9.74
CA PRO A 477 -7.14 23.23 -10.56
C PRO A 477 -8.31 23.47 -11.53
N GLU A 478 -8.19 22.98 -12.76
CA GLU A 478 -9.29 22.97 -13.73
C GLU A 478 -10.04 21.65 -13.65
N LEU A 479 -11.23 21.65 -13.02
CA LEU A 479 -12.12 20.49 -12.99
C LEU A 479 -12.71 20.30 -14.39
N LEU A 480 -12.44 19.15 -15.01
CA LEU A 480 -12.93 18.78 -16.32
C LEU A 480 -14.30 18.12 -16.23
N TRP A 481 -14.40 17.12 -15.37
CA TRP A 481 -15.65 16.41 -15.11
C TRP A 481 -15.69 15.80 -13.70
N LYS A 482 -16.91 15.48 -13.25
CA LYS A 482 -17.17 14.72 -12.04
C LYS A 482 -18.32 13.74 -12.25
N PHE A 483 -18.31 12.63 -11.47
CA PHE A 483 -19.22 11.51 -11.64
C PHE A 483 -19.62 10.93 -10.29
N ASP A 484 -20.94 10.90 -9.96
CA ASP A 484 -21.47 10.20 -8.77
C ASP A 484 -21.52 8.68 -9.07
N ALA A 485 -20.65 7.91 -8.46
CA ALA A 485 -20.53 6.48 -8.68
C ALA A 485 -21.50 5.65 -7.84
N ASN A 486 -22.33 6.28 -7.00
CA ASN A 486 -23.36 5.60 -6.23
C ASN A 486 -24.73 5.82 -6.86
N PRO A 487 -25.46 4.77 -7.27
CA PRO A 487 -26.83 4.86 -7.75
C PRO A 487 -27.79 5.53 -6.75
N LYS A 488 -28.89 6.10 -7.24
CA LYS A 488 -29.89 6.78 -6.40
C LYS A 488 -30.43 5.88 -5.28
N GLU A 489 -30.56 4.60 -5.55
CA GLU A 489 -31.09 3.59 -4.65
C GLU A 489 -30.15 3.26 -3.49
N SER A 490 -28.88 3.63 -3.61
CA SER A 490 -27.87 3.41 -2.56
C SER A 490 -28.28 4.11 -1.27
N LYS A 491 -28.12 3.42 -0.16
CA LYS A 491 -28.51 3.90 1.17
C LYS A 491 -27.30 4.06 2.04
N TRP A 492 -27.15 5.22 2.66
CA TRP A 492 -26.19 5.38 3.74
C TRP A 492 -26.87 5.03 5.07
N ILE A 493 -26.24 4.14 5.84
CA ILE A 493 -26.66 3.75 7.19
C ILE A 493 -25.46 3.90 8.11
N LEU A 494 -25.61 4.63 9.20
CA LEU A 494 -24.56 4.78 10.20
C LEU A 494 -24.13 3.41 10.73
N GLY A 495 -22.82 3.17 10.79
CA GLY A 495 -22.24 1.87 11.14
C GLY A 495 -22.10 0.91 9.95
N GLY A 496 -22.14 1.42 8.74
CA GLY A 496 -21.61 0.75 7.56
C GLY A 496 -22.50 -0.27 6.84
N ARG A 497 -23.69 -0.54 7.32
CA ARG A 497 -24.61 -1.52 6.70
C ARG A 497 -25.39 -0.99 5.48
N GLY A 498 -25.06 0.19 5.01
CA GLY A 498 -25.69 0.77 3.82
C GLY A 498 -25.07 0.24 2.52
N THR A 499 -25.68 0.59 1.40
CA THR A 499 -25.16 0.28 0.05
C THR A 499 -24.52 1.49 -0.64
N ARG A 500 -24.40 2.63 0.06
CA ARG A 500 -23.67 3.80 -0.39
C ARG A 500 -22.25 3.74 0.11
N ASN A 501 -21.29 3.82 -0.80
CA ASN A 501 -19.89 3.55 -0.55
C ASN A 501 -19.02 4.77 -0.89
N ASN A 502 -17.90 4.92 -0.18
CA ASN A 502 -16.75 5.67 -0.65
C ASN A 502 -16.01 4.85 -1.74
N ILE A 503 -14.93 5.38 -2.28
CA ILE A 503 -14.11 4.68 -3.26
C ILE A 503 -12.71 4.52 -2.68
N ILE A 504 -12.27 3.26 -2.54
CA ILE A 504 -10.92 2.89 -2.10
C ILE A 504 -10.07 2.45 -3.29
N ALA A 505 -10.67 1.71 -4.22
CA ALA A 505 -10.03 1.27 -5.44
C ALA A 505 -9.43 2.44 -6.23
N THR A 506 -8.30 2.19 -6.88
CA THR A 506 -7.65 3.18 -7.75
C THR A 506 -8.33 3.17 -9.13
N PRO A 507 -8.68 4.33 -9.73
CA PRO A 507 -9.13 4.37 -11.12
C PRO A 507 -8.07 3.83 -12.08
N VAL A 508 -8.50 3.15 -13.15
CA VAL A 508 -7.63 2.60 -14.20
C VAL A 508 -8.00 3.18 -15.55
N ALA A 509 -6.99 3.57 -16.33
CA ALA A 509 -7.17 3.94 -17.73
C ALA A 509 -6.81 2.77 -18.66
N TYR A 510 -7.73 2.40 -19.54
CA TYR A 510 -7.52 1.40 -20.58
C TYR A 510 -8.32 1.75 -21.85
N ASP A 511 -7.68 1.67 -23.00
CA ASP A 511 -8.27 1.91 -24.34
C ASP A 511 -9.13 3.20 -24.42
N GLY A 512 -8.63 4.30 -23.82
CA GLY A 512 -9.31 5.62 -23.83
C GLY A 512 -10.49 5.74 -22.88
N LEU A 513 -10.75 4.78 -22.02
CA LEU A 513 -11.81 4.75 -21.02
C LEU A 513 -11.25 4.69 -19.60
N VAL A 514 -12.07 5.00 -18.61
CA VAL A 514 -11.76 4.95 -17.17
C VAL A 514 -12.63 3.91 -16.48
N TYR A 515 -12.00 3.07 -15.67
CA TYR A 515 -12.66 2.00 -14.92
C TYR A 515 -12.51 2.28 -13.42
N VAL A 516 -13.62 2.22 -12.68
CA VAL A 516 -13.67 2.53 -11.25
C VAL A 516 -14.55 1.53 -10.52
N ALA A 517 -13.97 0.80 -9.56
CA ALA A 517 -14.72 -0.02 -8.62
C ALA A 517 -15.11 0.80 -7.37
N VAL A 518 -16.27 0.56 -6.84
CA VAL A 518 -16.84 1.29 -5.69
C VAL A 518 -17.04 0.33 -4.54
N GLY A 519 -16.45 0.63 -3.39
CA GLY A 519 -16.56 -0.17 -2.18
C GLY A 519 -15.98 0.53 -0.97
N GLN A 520 -16.38 0.11 0.21
CA GLN A 520 -15.80 0.54 1.48
C GLN A 520 -14.88 -0.55 2.03
N ASP A 521 -14.22 -0.22 3.14
CA ASP A 521 -13.42 -1.17 3.89
C ASP A 521 -14.30 -2.31 4.49
N PRO A 522 -13.69 -3.47 4.78
CA PRO A 522 -14.42 -4.65 5.24
C PRO A 522 -15.05 -4.49 6.62
N GLU A 523 -14.61 -3.54 7.45
CA GLU A 523 -15.25 -3.27 8.76
C GLU A 523 -16.74 -2.90 8.61
N HIS A 524 -17.13 -2.43 7.43
CA HIS A 524 -18.50 -2.05 7.10
C HIS A 524 -19.30 -3.19 6.44
N GLY A 525 -18.75 -4.40 6.40
CA GLY A 525 -19.38 -5.62 5.94
C GLY A 525 -19.49 -5.75 4.42
N GLU A 526 -19.96 -6.89 4.01
CA GLU A 526 -20.30 -7.19 2.63
C GLU A 526 -21.50 -6.37 2.19
N GLY A 527 -21.41 -5.70 1.10
CA GLY A 527 -22.51 -4.91 0.55
C GLY A 527 -22.38 -4.82 -0.95
N VAL A 528 -23.45 -4.43 -1.61
CA VAL A 528 -23.42 -4.26 -3.06
C VAL A 528 -22.36 -3.24 -3.44
N GLY A 529 -21.45 -3.66 -4.31
CA GLY A 529 -20.45 -2.83 -4.97
C GLY A 529 -20.91 -2.44 -6.37
N HIS A 530 -20.12 -1.61 -7.02
CA HIS A 530 -20.37 -1.15 -8.38
C HIS A 530 -19.06 -1.07 -9.15
N LEU A 531 -19.06 -1.48 -10.41
CA LEU A 531 -17.97 -1.26 -11.33
C LEU A 531 -18.47 -0.44 -12.51
N TRP A 532 -17.80 0.69 -12.74
CA TRP A 532 -18.16 1.63 -13.78
C TRP A 532 -17.09 1.71 -14.86
N CYS A 533 -17.53 1.78 -16.11
CA CYS A 533 -16.75 2.22 -17.25
C CYS A 533 -17.24 3.60 -17.69
N ILE A 534 -16.33 4.57 -17.74
CA ILE A 534 -16.63 6.00 -17.90
C ILE A 534 -15.89 6.54 -19.13
N ASP A 535 -16.57 7.33 -19.96
CA ASP A 535 -15.99 8.09 -21.07
C ASP A 535 -15.40 9.42 -20.53
N PRO A 536 -14.06 9.56 -20.43
CA PRO A 536 -13.41 10.73 -19.86
C PRO A 536 -13.40 11.97 -20.76
N ASN A 537 -13.94 11.87 -21.97
CA ASN A 537 -13.94 12.98 -22.96
C ASN A 537 -15.16 13.89 -22.80
N LYS A 538 -16.09 13.56 -21.91
CA LYS A 538 -17.22 14.42 -21.55
C LYS A 538 -16.82 15.39 -20.42
N HIS A 539 -17.52 16.51 -20.34
CA HIS A 539 -17.20 17.58 -19.39
C HIS A 539 -18.38 17.95 -18.49
N GLY A 540 -18.06 18.48 -17.30
CA GLY A 540 -19.04 18.93 -16.31
C GLY A 540 -19.50 17.81 -15.38
N ASP A 541 -20.76 17.83 -14.96
CA ASP A 541 -21.37 16.73 -14.20
C ASP A 541 -21.84 15.67 -15.20
N VAL A 542 -21.10 14.57 -15.23
CA VAL A 542 -21.30 13.47 -16.19
C VAL A 542 -21.87 12.21 -15.52
N SER A 543 -22.42 12.37 -14.32
CA SER A 543 -23.12 11.33 -13.56
C SER A 543 -24.24 10.67 -14.37
N PRO A 544 -24.67 9.44 -14.06
CA PRO A 544 -25.76 8.78 -14.78
C PRO A 544 -27.06 9.53 -14.67
N GLN A 545 -27.33 10.17 -13.53
CA GLN A 545 -28.49 11.02 -13.27
C GLN A 545 -28.04 12.33 -12.61
N LEU A 546 -28.94 13.35 -12.67
CA LEU A 546 -28.72 14.65 -12.01
C LEU A 546 -29.87 14.94 -11.05
N ALA A 547 -29.54 15.58 -9.93
CA ALA A 547 -30.53 16.15 -9.02
C ALA A 547 -31.10 17.45 -9.60
N ILE A 548 -32.43 17.54 -9.75
CA ILE A 548 -33.12 18.67 -10.34
C ILE A 548 -34.10 19.29 -9.33
N ASP A 549 -34.09 20.61 -9.18
CA ASP A 549 -35.12 21.35 -8.50
C ASP A 549 -36.36 21.44 -9.44
N VAL A 550 -37.48 20.87 -9.00
CA VAL A 550 -38.71 20.77 -9.83
C VAL A 550 -39.32 22.14 -10.12
N ALA A 551 -39.16 23.10 -9.21
CA ALA A 551 -39.77 24.41 -9.34
C ALA A 551 -39.04 25.30 -10.36
N SER A 552 -37.73 25.29 -10.37
CA SER A 552 -36.89 26.04 -11.33
C SER A 552 -36.58 25.24 -12.58
N GLY A 553 -36.48 23.92 -12.47
CA GLY A 553 -35.97 23.04 -13.51
C GLY A 553 -34.47 23.00 -13.62
N ASP A 554 -33.76 23.65 -12.68
CA ASP A 554 -32.32 23.76 -12.67
C ASP A 554 -31.65 22.52 -12.01
N VAL A 555 -30.43 22.22 -12.44
CA VAL A 555 -29.59 21.23 -11.76
C VAL A 555 -29.17 21.77 -10.40
N ILE A 556 -29.33 20.95 -9.36
CA ILE A 556 -28.81 21.24 -8.03
C ILE A 556 -27.35 20.82 -8.04
N ALA A 557 -26.45 21.80 -8.05
CA ALA A 557 -25.02 21.55 -8.20
C ALA A 557 -24.49 20.69 -7.06
N HIS A 558 -23.71 19.66 -7.40
CA HIS A 558 -23.04 18.75 -6.46
C HIS A 558 -23.97 18.10 -5.43
N GLN A 559 -25.24 17.90 -5.81
CA GLN A 559 -26.21 17.19 -4.99
C GLN A 559 -26.09 15.68 -5.26
N ARG A 560 -25.78 14.92 -4.23
CA ARG A 560 -25.77 13.45 -4.29
C ARG A 560 -27.15 12.92 -4.66
N LEU A 561 -27.19 11.94 -5.55
CA LEU A 561 -28.46 11.33 -5.99
C LEU A 561 -29.26 10.74 -4.82
N GLN A 562 -28.59 10.12 -3.85
CA GLN A 562 -29.22 9.51 -2.68
C GLN A 562 -29.84 10.55 -1.72
N ALA A 563 -29.39 11.80 -1.79
CA ALA A 563 -29.89 12.90 -0.98
C ALA A 563 -31.05 13.69 -1.66
N VAL A 564 -31.51 13.26 -2.82
CA VAL A 564 -32.64 13.82 -3.52
C VAL A 564 -33.93 13.47 -2.77
N ILE A 565 -34.70 14.49 -2.35
CA ILE A 565 -35.94 14.34 -1.57
C ILE A 565 -37.11 14.89 -2.39
N GLU A 566 -38.00 14.00 -2.82
CA GLU A 566 -39.15 14.36 -3.66
C GLU A 566 -40.13 15.30 -2.95
N ASP A 567 -40.34 15.10 -1.63
CA ASP A 567 -41.21 15.96 -0.82
C ASP A 567 -40.67 17.40 -0.70
N ASP A 568 -39.35 17.60 -0.90
CA ASP A 568 -38.73 18.92 -0.94
C ASP A 568 -38.71 19.52 -2.36
N GLY A 569 -39.40 18.91 -3.31
CA GLY A 569 -39.47 19.38 -4.69
C GLY A 569 -38.21 19.07 -5.51
N GLN A 570 -37.44 18.06 -5.14
CA GLN A 570 -36.28 17.58 -5.88
C GLN A 570 -36.62 16.28 -6.63
N VAL A 571 -35.94 16.03 -7.74
CA VAL A 571 -36.10 14.78 -8.50
C VAL A 571 -34.79 14.40 -9.16
N ALA A 572 -34.46 13.10 -9.17
CA ALA A 572 -33.37 12.58 -10.00
C ALA A 572 -33.90 12.40 -11.44
N ARG A 573 -33.14 12.85 -12.44
CA ARG A 573 -33.41 12.66 -13.85
C ARG A 573 -32.17 12.14 -14.57
N ASP A 574 -32.43 11.32 -15.59
CA ASP A 574 -31.38 10.83 -16.46
C ASP A 574 -30.61 12.00 -17.06
N ASN A 575 -29.27 11.88 -17.05
CA ASN A 575 -28.36 12.90 -17.55
C ASN A 575 -28.10 12.66 -19.05
N GLU A 576 -28.55 13.55 -19.90
CA GLU A 576 -28.28 13.48 -21.36
C GLU A 576 -26.77 13.55 -21.67
N ASN A 577 -25.98 14.13 -20.76
CA ASN A 577 -24.51 14.22 -20.83
C ASN A 577 -23.81 13.11 -20.01
N SER A 578 -24.51 12.04 -19.62
CA SER A 578 -23.90 10.95 -18.85
C SER A 578 -22.71 10.33 -19.57
N ALA A 579 -21.62 10.12 -18.84
CA ALA A 579 -20.41 9.49 -19.33
C ALA A 579 -20.40 7.96 -19.13
N VAL A 580 -21.48 7.37 -18.66
CA VAL A 580 -21.58 5.92 -18.48
C VAL A 580 -21.45 5.22 -19.84
N VAL A 581 -20.45 4.35 -19.95
CA VAL A 581 -20.31 3.39 -21.05
C VAL A 581 -21.06 2.12 -20.66
N TRP A 582 -20.78 1.58 -19.48
CA TRP A 582 -21.51 0.49 -18.85
C TRP A 582 -21.35 0.53 -17.33
N HIS A 583 -22.23 -0.22 -16.65
CA HIS A 583 -22.26 -0.41 -15.20
C HIS A 583 -22.49 -1.89 -14.88
N TYR A 584 -21.69 -2.43 -13.99
CA TYR A 584 -21.82 -3.79 -13.48
C TYR A 584 -22.03 -3.76 -11.96
N SER A 585 -23.01 -4.49 -11.47
CA SER A 585 -23.33 -4.63 -10.05
C SER A 585 -24.06 -5.96 -9.81
N GLU A 586 -25.06 -6.26 -10.60
CA GLU A 586 -25.91 -7.45 -10.52
C GLU A 586 -26.13 -7.97 -11.94
N HIS A 587 -26.06 -9.28 -12.12
CA HIS A 587 -26.25 -9.91 -13.42
C HIS A 587 -26.82 -11.31 -13.25
N ASP A 588 -28.06 -11.53 -13.73
CA ASP A 588 -28.70 -12.85 -13.81
C ASP A 588 -27.96 -13.72 -14.85
N GLN A 589 -26.93 -14.44 -14.39
CA GLN A 589 -25.99 -15.18 -15.26
C GLN A 589 -26.58 -16.53 -15.71
N ASP A 590 -27.41 -17.15 -14.88
CA ASP A 590 -28.02 -18.45 -15.18
C ASP A 590 -29.40 -18.32 -15.85
N GLY A 591 -30.01 -17.10 -15.86
CA GLY A 591 -31.24 -16.77 -16.53
C GLY A 591 -32.48 -17.28 -15.79
N ASP A 592 -32.40 -17.51 -14.49
CA ASP A 592 -33.51 -18.02 -13.68
C ASP A 592 -34.48 -16.91 -13.22
N GLY A 593 -34.05 -15.64 -13.30
CA GLY A 593 -34.81 -14.44 -12.99
C GLY A 593 -34.68 -13.99 -11.53
N ASP A 594 -33.87 -14.64 -10.72
CA ASP A 594 -33.47 -14.24 -9.39
C ASP A 594 -31.97 -13.87 -9.43
N ILE A 595 -31.52 -12.92 -8.65
CA ILE A 595 -30.10 -12.56 -8.53
C ILE A 595 -29.56 -13.22 -7.26
N SER A 596 -28.65 -14.16 -7.44
CA SER A 596 -27.97 -14.86 -6.35
C SER A 596 -26.85 -14.00 -5.73
N PHE A 597 -26.25 -14.49 -4.65
CA PHE A 597 -25.08 -13.87 -4.05
C PHE A 597 -23.89 -13.85 -5.03
N GLU A 598 -23.64 -14.93 -5.73
CA GLU A 598 -22.55 -15.11 -6.68
C GLU A 598 -22.75 -14.28 -7.97
N GLU A 599 -23.96 -13.79 -8.21
CA GLU A 599 -24.34 -12.93 -9.34
C GLU A 599 -24.36 -11.44 -8.98
N THR A 600 -23.97 -11.12 -7.75
CA THR A 600 -23.85 -9.77 -7.24
C THR A 600 -22.39 -9.41 -7.06
N MET A 601 -21.94 -8.29 -7.63
CA MET A 601 -20.67 -7.70 -7.28
C MET A 601 -20.77 -7.06 -5.89
N HIS A 602 -19.87 -7.43 -5.01
CA HIS A 602 -19.78 -6.84 -3.68
C HIS A 602 -18.74 -5.71 -3.63
N ARG A 603 -18.63 -5.05 -2.48
CA ARG A 603 -17.68 -3.98 -2.24
C ARG A 603 -16.26 -4.45 -2.53
N SER A 604 -15.49 -3.61 -3.20
CA SER A 604 -14.09 -3.91 -3.52
C SER A 604 -13.19 -2.72 -3.19
N CYS A 605 -12.01 -2.98 -2.64
CA CYS A 605 -10.89 -2.05 -2.64
C CYS A 605 -9.84 -2.41 -3.71
N GLY A 606 -9.97 -3.58 -4.32
CA GLY A 606 -9.16 -4.02 -5.44
C GLY A 606 -9.38 -3.17 -6.69
N THR A 607 -8.35 -3.09 -7.50
CA THR A 607 -8.30 -2.35 -8.75
C THR A 607 -8.41 -3.34 -9.91
N VAL A 608 -9.07 -2.98 -11.00
CA VAL A 608 -9.19 -3.84 -12.18
C VAL A 608 -7.84 -4.07 -12.84
N ALA A 609 -7.63 -5.26 -13.43
CA ALA A 609 -6.57 -5.51 -14.42
C ALA A 609 -7.21 -5.87 -15.76
N ILE A 610 -6.74 -5.23 -16.84
CA ILE A 610 -7.38 -5.34 -18.16
C ILE A 610 -6.33 -5.63 -19.23
N LYS A 611 -6.56 -6.68 -20.01
CA LYS A 611 -5.73 -7.01 -21.18
C LYS A 611 -6.62 -7.59 -22.28
N ASP A 612 -6.37 -7.21 -23.53
CA ASP A 612 -7.06 -7.74 -24.71
C ASP A 612 -8.60 -7.74 -24.55
N ASP A 613 -9.16 -6.67 -23.95
CA ASP A 613 -10.58 -6.45 -23.65
C ASP A 613 -11.18 -7.43 -22.59
N VAL A 614 -10.35 -8.21 -21.90
CA VAL A 614 -10.76 -9.02 -20.76
C VAL A 614 -10.35 -8.32 -19.46
N LEU A 615 -11.33 -8.10 -18.60
CA LEU A 615 -11.19 -7.41 -17.32
C LEU A 615 -11.36 -8.41 -16.17
N TYR A 616 -10.49 -8.30 -15.17
CA TYR A 616 -10.56 -9.07 -13.93
C TYR A 616 -10.61 -8.14 -12.72
N ILE A 617 -11.40 -8.51 -11.71
CA ILE A 617 -11.47 -7.85 -10.41
C ILE A 617 -11.95 -8.84 -9.35
N ALA A 618 -11.48 -8.69 -8.11
CA ALA A 618 -11.99 -9.40 -6.95
C ALA A 618 -12.65 -8.46 -5.95
N ASP A 619 -13.55 -8.99 -5.14
CA ASP A 619 -14.26 -8.24 -4.11
C ASP A 619 -14.04 -8.79 -2.69
N PHE A 620 -14.62 -8.14 -1.68
CA PHE A 620 -14.48 -8.53 -0.28
C PHE A 620 -15.29 -9.75 0.13
N SER A 621 -16.23 -10.19 -0.70
CA SER A 621 -16.94 -11.43 -0.46
C SER A 621 -16.16 -12.65 -0.97
N GLY A 622 -14.98 -12.42 -1.57
CA GLY A 622 -14.15 -13.47 -2.16
C GLY A 622 -14.54 -13.83 -3.58
N LEU A 623 -15.41 -13.05 -4.22
CA LEU A 623 -15.79 -13.33 -5.60
C LEU A 623 -14.81 -12.68 -6.58
N PHE A 624 -14.30 -13.49 -7.48
CA PHE A 624 -13.40 -13.10 -8.56
C PHE A 624 -14.18 -13.04 -9.88
N HIS A 625 -14.33 -11.83 -10.41
CA HIS A 625 -15.15 -11.57 -11.60
C HIS A 625 -14.27 -11.42 -12.84
N CYS A 626 -14.69 -12.04 -13.95
CA CYS A 626 -14.12 -11.87 -15.28
C CYS A 626 -15.19 -11.29 -16.21
N LEU A 627 -14.91 -10.13 -16.81
CA LEU A 627 -15.86 -9.39 -17.63
C LEU A 627 -15.27 -8.98 -18.98
N ASN A 628 -16.13 -8.67 -19.92
CA ASN A 628 -15.77 -7.95 -21.13
C ASN A 628 -15.56 -6.47 -20.81
N ALA A 629 -14.34 -5.95 -20.97
CA ALA A 629 -14.01 -4.57 -20.64
C ALA A 629 -14.80 -3.53 -21.45
N LYS A 630 -15.27 -3.85 -22.66
CA LYS A 630 -16.02 -2.92 -23.51
C LYS A 630 -17.52 -2.88 -23.25
N THR A 631 -18.07 -3.98 -22.76
CA THR A 631 -19.52 -4.11 -22.57
C THR A 631 -19.98 -4.24 -21.13
N GLY A 632 -19.06 -4.64 -20.21
CA GLY A 632 -19.37 -4.95 -18.81
C GLY A 632 -20.10 -6.27 -18.61
N GLU A 633 -20.29 -7.08 -19.67
CA GLU A 633 -20.93 -8.39 -19.57
C GLU A 633 -19.97 -9.37 -18.89
N PRO A 634 -20.38 -10.06 -17.81
CA PRO A 634 -19.54 -11.06 -17.15
C PRO A 634 -19.39 -12.32 -18.02
N TYR A 635 -18.18 -12.85 -18.02
CA TYR A 635 -17.88 -14.16 -18.58
C TYR A 635 -18.05 -15.24 -17.53
N PHE A 636 -17.58 -14.99 -16.30
CA PHE A 636 -17.72 -15.86 -15.15
C PHE A 636 -17.45 -15.11 -13.83
N THR A 637 -17.92 -15.73 -12.75
CA THR A 637 -17.55 -15.42 -11.37
C THR A 637 -17.00 -16.71 -10.75
N TYR A 638 -15.90 -16.59 -9.97
CA TYR A 638 -15.29 -17.68 -9.23
C TYR A 638 -15.27 -17.32 -7.73
N ASP A 639 -15.68 -18.23 -6.86
CA ASP A 639 -15.65 -18.05 -5.41
C ASP A 639 -14.30 -18.51 -4.86
N MET A 640 -13.49 -17.57 -4.36
CA MET A 640 -12.19 -17.80 -3.74
C MET A 640 -12.33 -18.23 -2.26
N PHE A 641 -13.54 -18.21 -1.70
CA PHE A 641 -13.86 -18.54 -0.30
C PHE A 641 -13.22 -17.62 0.75
N ALA A 642 -12.44 -16.63 0.38
CA ALA A 642 -11.81 -15.65 1.26
C ALA A 642 -11.74 -14.27 0.60
N ALA A 643 -11.81 -13.21 1.42
CA ALA A 643 -11.81 -11.83 0.93
C ALA A 643 -10.52 -11.48 0.20
N ALA A 644 -10.61 -10.81 -0.95
CA ALA A 644 -9.47 -10.27 -1.67
C ALA A 644 -9.28 -8.78 -1.40
N TRP A 645 -8.10 -8.42 -0.90
CA TRP A 645 -7.70 -7.02 -0.67
C TRP A 645 -6.84 -6.47 -1.81
N GLY A 646 -6.06 -7.35 -2.41
CA GLY A 646 -5.18 -7.06 -3.54
C GLY A 646 -5.94 -6.95 -4.85
N SER A 647 -5.21 -6.65 -5.90
CA SER A 647 -5.71 -6.55 -7.27
C SER A 647 -5.16 -7.70 -8.12
N PRO A 648 -5.85 -8.11 -9.19
CA PRO A 648 -5.32 -9.10 -10.11
C PRO A 648 -4.04 -8.63 -10.80
N LEU A 649 -3.15 -9.57 -11.10
CA LEU A 649 -1.97 -9.40 -11.93
C LEU A 649 -2.13 -10.22 -13.20
N ILE A 650 -2.01 -9.62 -14.39
CA ILE A 650 -2.04 -10.34 -15.68
C ILE A 650 -0.65 -10.34 -16.29
N VAL A 651 -0.01 -11.50 -16.36
CA VAL A 651 1.34 -11.63 -16.93
C VAL A 651 1.55 -13.01 -17.54
N ASP A 652 2.34 -13.10 -18.62
CA ASP A 652 2.82 -14.34 -19.23
C ASP A 652 1.71 -15.38 -19.54
N GLY A 653 0.52 -14.90 -19.91
CA GLY A 653 -0.62 -15.76 -20.21
C GLY A 653 -1.41 -16.24 -18.99
N HIS A 654 -1.12 -15.73 -17.81
CA HIS A 654 -1.78 -16.12 -16.56
C HIS A 654 -2.33 -14.91 -15.78
N VAL A 655 -3.22 -15.19 -14.84
CA VAL A 655 -3.78 -14.21 -13.89
C VAL A 655 -3.54 -14.72 -12.48
N TYR A 656 -2.95 -13.88 -11.62
CA TYR A 656 -2.67 -14.17 -10.22
C TYR A 656 -3.50 -13.25 -9.32
N ILE A 657 -4.11 -13.81 -8.29
CA ILE A 657 -4.85 -13.06 -7.27
C ILE A 657 -4.64 -13.70 -5.90
N GLY A 658 -4.40 -12.87 -4.88
CA GLY A 658 -4.23 -13.32 -3.50
C GLY A 658 -5.41 -12.96 -2.62
N ASP A 659 -5.60 -13.71 -1.54
CA ASP A 659 -6.67 -13.53 -0.57
C ASP A 659 -6.17 -13.44 0.89
N GLU A 660 -7.10 -13.24 1.83
CA GLU A 660 -6.75 -13.10 3.24
C GLU A 660 -6.47 -14.43 3.98
N ASP A 661 -6.82 -15.58 3.42
CA ASP A 661 -6.40 -16.90 3.93
C ASP A 661 -4.98 -17.26 3.50
N GLY A 662 -4.42 -16.45 2.58
CA GLY A 662 -3.04 -16.55 2.11
C GLY A 662 -2.88 -17.39 0.86
N ASP A 663 -3.96 -17.71 0.18
CA ASP A 663 -3.92 -18.41 -1.08
C ASP A 663 -3.68 -17.47 -2.26
N ILE A 664 -2.93 -17.93 -3.23
CA ILE A 664 -2.75 -17.32 -4.55
C ILE A 664 -3.43 -18.21 -5.56
N ALA A 665 -4.56 -17.78 -6.06
CA ALA A 665 -5.23 -18.45 -7.17
C ALA A 665 -4.60 -18.01 -8.49
N ILE A 666 -4.28 -18.97 -9.35
CA ILE A 666 -3.63 -18.78 -10.65
C ILE A 666 -4.55 -19.31 -11.74
N PHE A 667 -4.93 -18.47 -12.68
CA PHE A 667 -5.77 -18.84 -13.82
C PHE A 667 -4.99 -18.72 -15.12
N ASP A 668 -5.29 -19.54 -16.10
CA ASP A 668 -4.95 -19.23 -17.49
C ASP A 668 -5.72 -17.97 -17.92
N PHE A 669 -5.03 -17.06 -18.61
CA PHE A 669 -5.67 -15.85 -19.12
C PHE A 669 -6.71 -16.18 -20.21
N GLY A 670 -7.93 -15.66 -20.08
CA GLY A 670 -8.98 -15.76 -21.08
C GLY A 670 -10.37 -15.98 -20.50
N PRO A 671 -11.42 -15.59 -21.23
CA PRO A 671 -12.80 -15.59 -20.73
C PRO A 671 -13.40 -17.00 -20.53
N GLU A 672 -12.81 -18.03 -21.12
CA GLU A 672 -13.23 -19.44 -20.96
C GLU A 672 -12.60 -20.17 -19.77
N ASN A 673 -11.57 -19.61 -19.16
CA ASN A 673 -10.79 -20.26 -18.10
C ASN A 673 -11.37 -19.90 -16.72
N LYS A 674 -12.41 -20.61 -16.31
CA LYS A 674 -13.25 -20.30 -15.16
C LYS A 674 -12.72 -20.81 -13.83
N GLU A 675 -11.84 -21.79 -13.88
CA GLU A 675 -11.27 -22.46 -12.71
C GLU A 675 -9.78 -22.15 -12.64
N PRO A 676 -9.20 -21.99 -11.44
CA PRO A 676 -7.77 -21.82 -11.31
C PRO A 676 -7.03 -23.09 -11.75
N ILE A 677 -5.86 -22.92 -12.36
CA ILE A 677 -4.95 -24.02 -12.70
C ILE A 677 -4.17 -24.48 -11.47
N ASP A 678 -3.98 -23.60 -10.50
CA ASP A 678 -3.37 -23.91 -9.20
C ASP A 678 -3.80 -22.90 -8.13
N GLU A 679 -3.72 -23.31 -6.85
CA GLU A 679 -3.93 -22.48 -5.67
C GLU A 679 -2.79 -22.76 -4.69
N LEU A 680 -1.94 -21.75 -4.44
CA LEU A 680 -0.70 -21.89 -3.69
C LEU A 680 -0.74 -21.03 -2.42
N ASN A 681 -0.53 -21.65 -1.24
CA ASN A 681 -0.66 -20.96 0.03
C ASN A 681 0.66 -20.32 0.48
N MET A 682 0.65 -19.01 0.70
CA MET A 682 1.76 -18.17 1.16
C MET A 682 2.00 -18.21 2.67
N ARG A 683 1.38 -19.12 3.41
CA ARG A 683 1.50 -19.31 4.87
C ARG A 683 0.94 -18.17 5.72
N ASN A 684 0.50 -17.07 5.15
CA ASN A 684 -0.11 -15.93 5.84
C ASN A 684 -0.92 -15.09 4.84
N SER A 685 -1.89 -14.30 5.32
CA SER A 685 -2.76 -13.44 4.50
C SER A 685 -1.98 -12.63 3.46
N VAL A 686 -2.50 -12.54 2.25
CA VAL A 686 -1.97 -11.70 1.16
C VAL A 686 -2.88 -10.50 0.97
N TYR A 687 -2.49 -9.36 1.53
CA TYR A 687 -3.23 -8.10 1.38
C TYR A 687 -2.70 -7.24 0.25
N SER A 688 -1.45 -7.46 -0.18
CA SER A 688 -0.83 -6.71 -1.26
C SER A 688 -1.13 -7.34 -2.62
N THR A 689 -1.02 -6.53 -3.66
CA THR A 689 -1.13 -7.00 -5.04
C THR A 689 0.17 -7.65 -5.49
N PRO A 690 0.15 -8.86 -6.08
CA PRO A 690 1.30 -9.43 -6.76
C PRO A 690 1.77 -8.54 -7.91
N ILE A 691 3.09 -8.45 -8.12
CA ILE A 691 3.69 -7.73 -9.23
C ILE A 691 4.77 -8.56 -9.92
N VAL A 692 5.10 -8.21 -11.16
CA VAL A 692 6.27 -8.76 -11.86
C VAL A 692 7.18 -7.65 -12.33
N SER A 693 8.46 -7.81 -12.06
CA SER A 693 9.54 -6.97 -12.59
C SER A 693 10.74 -7.86 -12.89
N ASN A 694 11.43 -7.59 -14.01
CA ASN A 694 12.64 -8.32 -14.41
C ASN A 694 12.49 -9.85 -14.38
N ASN A 695 11.33 -10.37 -14.85
CA ASN A 695 10.95 -11.79 -14.84
C ASN A 695 10.93 -12.43 -13.43
N THR A 696 10.76 -11.64 -12.40
CA THR A 696 10.57 -12.09 -11.02
C THR A 696 9.19 -11.68 -10.55
N LEU A 697 8.42 -12.65 -10.05
CA LEU A 697 7.15 -12.43 -9.39
C LEU A 697 7.41 -12.07 -7.92
N TYR A 698 6.89 -10.94 -7.49
CA TYR A 698 6.97 -10.50 -6.10
C TYR A 698 5.59 -10.61 -5.45
N ILE A 699 5.53 -11.38 -4.38
CA ILE A 699 4.33 -11.51 -3.54
C ILE A 699 4.70 -11.10 -2.12
N CYS A 700 3.94 -10.19 -1.55
CA CYS A 700 4.11 -9.80 -0.15
C CYS A 700 2.91 -10.33 0.64
N ASN A 701 3.14 -11.29 1.54
CA ASN A 701 2.14 -11.64 2.53
C ASN A 701 2.24 -10.69 3.74
N LYS A 702 1.44 -10.90 4.74
CA LYS A 702 1.37 -10.07 5.94
C LYS A 702 2.73 -9.81 6.60
N THR A 703 3.71 -10.73 6.47
CA THR A 703 4.97 -10.73 7.23
C THR A 703 6.23 -10.87 6.40
N HIS A 704 6.14 -11.30 5.16
CA HIS A 704 7.29 -11.57 4.29
C HIS A 704 7.07 -11.13 2.86
N LEU A 705 8.13 -10.70 2.22
CA LEU A 705 8.21 -10.44 0.78
C LEU A 705 8.97 -11.59 0.12
N PHE A 706 8.38 -12.18 -0.90
CA PHE A 706 8.92 -13.31 -1.66
C PHE A 706 9.31 -12.84 -3.06
N ALA A 707 10.52 -13.19 -3.50
CA ALA A 707 10.96 -13.08 -4.88
C ALA A 707 10.95 -14.47 -5.52
N ILE A 708 10.07 -14.67 -6.50
CA ILE A 708 9.75 -15.96 -7.10
C ILE A 708 10.12 -15.92 -8.57
N ALA A 709 10.99 -16.84 -9.00
CA ALA A 709 11.40 -16.95 -10.39
C ALA A 709 11.81 -18.36 -10.72
N ALA A 710 11.70 -18.75 -11.98
CA ALA A 710 12.21 -20.03 -12.45
C ALA A 710 13.71 -20.11 -12.18
N LEU A 711 14.12 -21.05 -11.31
CA LEU A 711 15.53 -21.31 -11.03
C LEU A 711 16.04 -22.40 -12.00
N GLU A 712 17.16 -22.16 -12.65
CA GLU A 712 17.80 -23.19 -13.48
C GLU A 712 18.28 -24.33 -12.56
N GLU A 713 18.24 -25.61 -13.05
CA GLU A 713 18.69 -26.78 -12.28
C GLU A 713 20.14 -26.64 -11.74
N ALA A 714 20.95 -25.81 -12.36
CA ALA A 714 22.33 -25.53 -11.95
C ALA A 714 22.41 -24.67 -10.66
N ASP A 715 21.50 -23.74 -10.49
CA ASP A 715 21.44 -22.85 -9.31
C ASP A 715 20.89 -23.62 -8.10
N GLN A 716 19.89 -24.49 -8.29
CA GLN A 716 19.38 -25.37 -7.24
C GLN A 716 20.44 -26.35 -6.73
N ALA A 717 21.33 -26.83 -7.62
CA ALA A 717 22.43 -27.72 -7.24
C ALA A 717 23.57 -26.97 -6.50
N ALA A 718 23.75 -25.68 -6.78
CA ALA A 718 24.75 -24.84 -6.10
C ALA A 718 24.31 -24.48 -4.66
N ASP A 719 23.05 -24.17 -4.45
CA ASP A 719 22.47 -23.91 -3.13
C ASP A 719 22.48 -25.15 -2.24
N GLN A 720 22.11 -26.32 -2.77
CA GLN A 720 22.18 -27.59 -2.04
C GLN A 720 23.62 -27.99 -1.69
N ALA A 721 24.60 -27.62 -2.54
CA ALA A 721 26.01 -27.87 -2.25
C ALA A 721 26.59 -26.91 -1.20
N ALA A 722 26.08 -25.68 -1.13
CA ALA A 722 26.45 -24.69 -0.12
C ALA A 722 25.92 -25.08 1.27
N ASP A 723 24.67 -25.56 1.35
CA ASP A 723 24.09 -26.06 2.60
C ASP A 723 24.77 -27.32 3.11
N GLN A 724 25.12 -28.25 2.24
CA GLN A 724 25.89 -29.43 2.62
C GLN A 724 27.30 -29.09 3.13
N ALA A 725 27.92 -28.06 2.58
CA ALA A 725 29.22 -27.57 3.04
C ALA A 725 29.13 -26.82 4.38
N ALA A 726 27.98 -26.20 4.68
CA ALA A 726 27.76 -25.55 5.99
C ALA A 726 27.48 -26.56 7.11
N ASP A 727 26.76 -27.65 6.82
CA ASP A 727 26.51 -28.75 7.76
C ASP A 727 27.78 -29.55 8.05
N ASP A 728 28.63 -29.81 7.05
CA ASP A 728 29.93 -30.49 7.23
C ASP A 728 30.97 -29.63 8.00
N ALA A 729 30.81 -28.31 8.05
CA ALA A 729 31.66 -27.41 8.81
C ALA A 729 31.21 -27.23 10.28
N GLY A 730 29.99 -27.69 10.62
CA GLY A 730 29.40 -27.62 11.96
C GLY A 730 29.61 -28.86 12.83
N GLU A 731 30.14 -30.00 12.28
CA GLU A 731 30.59 -31.15 13.03
C GLU A 731 32.14 -31.07 13.32
#